data_e7356e3093c239294b0f3078b1744c1d
#
_entry.id   e7356e3093c239294b0f3078b1744c1d
#
_cell.length_a   1.000
_cell.length_b   1.000
_cell.length_c   1.000
_cell.angle_alpha   90.00
_cell.angle_beta   90.00
_cell.angle_gamma   90.00
#
_symmetry.space_group_name_H-M   'P 1'
#
loop_
_entity.id
_entity.type
_entity.pdbx_description
1 polymer ?
#
loop_
_entity_poly.entity_id
_entity_poly.type
_entity_poly.pdbx_seq_one_letter_code
_entity_poly.pdbx_strand_id
1 'polypeptide(L)'
;MDDMIEGTVRWSDGTPMGGVAVSNGINWDYTDEEGHFSLPPSTRPIWVRRPSGVTCSRWWQLPTARVLDFTCEPNFHAVSAFAHLSDTHLAVGIGDQDDAVELANRFGDGTDCARGLAEALGAASLAGAQFAVVTGDLTDHGTAAEFEEFSNVVASSPIPVEVIPGNHDHYGHRHDPHSVDEPTGDGFLGSATTWRYEQAIGPRWWSADIGPFHVLALDWFSYAADIDRAEQEAFAVADLAGNDPRRPLLVLSHDVPSDRMLELIAQALDPAASITILSGHWHVVVDRQIGPLRFLSAPPTSFGGFAWSPPSWHLLTVDRSGYLHRDTESTWRRHRPSSALKAAWQAPPRHTQHGGNLAPVGSSRLAIPTSHAGRAYVSVVDTDTWDSVWSMPLDGDTITSLTQHGADALIAVTFSGAITCLDSDSGQVRWTRTLPRARHARVLNAPVVTDLGTLIVGTLDHLTGLSVATGAELWTTDVLAPVDTLMTYGRGLASGHIVVLPFSGPYRGLTAVDARDGKVLWSQTSGPAPTSNLTPIPGTDHALVMRASSESIECIELTTGACMWRTDLGGKFTTVSPVPTSAGIVAITSDGTVSELDTATGKPLTKANELTLGSVDGWGPYRSTGIGIGTDPVAVGDHIIAATVSGDVWSIEAGESPLLLDSLAQHVTTRPAAISGERVAVLTTDAQLTIVSLPTDAVMSAVDVEAAK
;
A
#
# COMPACT_ATOMS: atom_id res chain seq x y z
N MET A 1 -48.61 -11.06 -14.20
CA MET A 1 -48.08 -11.80 -13.04
C MET A 1 -47.16 -12.98 -13.44
N ASP A 2 -46.83 -13.14 -14.75
CA ASP A 2 -46.18 -14.35 -15.22
C ASP A 2 -44.64 -14.33 -15.28
N ASP A 3 -43.97 -13.30 -14.80
CA ASP A 3 -42.52 -13.18 -14.96
C ASP A 3 -41.73 -13.05 -13.64
N MET A 4 -42.39 -13.27 -12.49
CA MET A 4 -41.69 -13.23 -11.20
C MET A 4 -40.67 -14.37 -11.07
N ILE A 5 -39.57 -14.10 -10.34
CA ILE A 5 -38.63 -15.11 -9.89
C ILE A 5 -39.09 -15.57 -8.51
N GLU A 6 -39.42 -16.84 -8.39
CA GLU A 6 -39.92 -17.47 -7.18
C GLU A 6 -38.88 -18.46 -6.63
N GLY A 7 -39.00 -18.83 -5.36
CA GLY A 7 -38.12 -19.85 -4.80
C GLY A 7 -38.39 -20.13 -3.33
N THR A 8 -37.53 -20.94 -2.75
CA THR A 8 -37.60 -21.27 -1.33
C THR A 8 -36.25 -21.15 -0.63
N VAL A 9 -36.30 -20.82 0.64
CA VAL A 9 -35.12 -20.90 1.55
C VAL A 9 -35.45 -21.96 2.61
N ARG A 10 -34.58 -22.99 2.73
CA ARG A 10 -34.78 -24.13 3.61
C ARG A 10 -33.51 -24.50 4.33
N TRP A 11 -33.68 -25.09 5.51
CA TRP A 11 -32.59 -25.82 6.18
C TRP A 11 -32.22 -27.08 5.39
N SER A 12 -31.04 -27.61 5.62
CA SER A 12 -30.53 -28.84 4.99
C SER A 12 -31.37 -30.09 5.29
N ASP A 13 -32.18 -30.07 6.35
CA ASP A 13 -33.14 -31.12 6.68
C ASP A 13 -34.48 -30.95 5.96
N GLY A 14 -34.63 -29.93 5.11
CA GLY A 14 -35.83 -29.59 4.35
C GLY A 14 -36.84 -28.70 5.08
N THR A 15 -36.59 -28.37 6.35
CA THR A 15 -37.46 -27.46 7.13
C THR A 15 -37.43 -26.05 6.51
N PRO A 16 -38.58 -25.37 6.31
CA PRO A 16 -38.62 -24.03 5.77
C PRO A 16 -38.00 -22.99 6.70
N MET A 17 -37.41 -21.97 6.10
CA MET A 17 -36.87 -20.80 6.82
C MET A 17 -37.75 -19.59 6.52
N GLY A 18 -38.65 -19.23 7.44
CA GLY A 18 -39.48 -18.03 7.35
C GLY A 18 -38.78 -16.77 7.85
N GLY A 19 -39.13 -15.63 7.25
CA GLY A 19 -38.61 -14.29 7.63
C GLY A 19 -37.17 -14.03 7.19
N VAL A 20 -36.63 -14.81 6.28
CA VAL A 20 -35.30 -14.61 5.70
C VAL A 20 -35.38 -13.63 4.52
N ALA A 21 -34.54 -12.62 4.53
CA ALA A 21 -34.48 -11.65 3.43
C ALA A 21 -33.77 -12.24 2.20
N VAL A 22 -34.38 -12.05 1.03
CA VAL A 22 -33.85 -12.41 -0.29
C VAL A 22 -33.85 -11.16 -1.16
N SER A 23 -32.78 -10.96 -1.91
CA SER A 23 -32.61 -9.75 -2.72
C SER A 23 -31.94 -10.01 -4.06
N ASN A 24 -32.15 -9.11 -5.02
CA ASN A 24 -31.36 -8.98 -6.25
C ASN A 24 -30.45 -7.73 -6.23
N GLY A 25 -30.27 -7.14 -5.06
CA GLY A 25 -29.52 -5.89 -4.88
C GLY A 25 -30.33 -4.60 -5.09
N ILE A 26 -31.57 -4.70 -5.59
CA ILE A 26 -32.50 -3.58 -5.80
C ILE A 26 -33.79 -3.83 -5.03
N ASN A 27 -34.37 -5.00 -5.23
CA ASN A 27 -35.62 -5.41 -4.63
C ASN A 27 -35.37 -6.39 -3.49
N TRP A 28 -36.24 -6.34 -2.49
CA TRP A 28 -36.21 -7.21 -1.34
C TRP A 28 -37.54 -7.95 -1.20
N ASP A 29 -37.47 -9.19 -0.77
CA ASP A 29 -38.61 -9.95 -0.27
C ASP A 29 -38.17 -10.70 1.01
N TYR A 30 -39.15 -11.09 1.82
CA TYR A 30 -38.96 -11.90 3.00
C TYR A 30 -39.71 -13.19 2.89
N THR A 31 -39.04 -14.31 3.14
CA THR A 31 -39.71 -15.62 3.04
C THR A 31 -40.90 -15.71 4.01
N ASP A 32 -41.97 -16.32 3.53
CA ASP A 32 -43.16 -16.68 4.33
C ASP A 32 -42.88 -17.87 5.28
N GLU A 33 -43.88 -18.32 6.03
CA GLU A 33 -43.76 -19.45 6.97
C GLU A 33 -43.37 -20.77 6.27
N GLU A 34 -43.69 -20.94 4.98
CA GLU A 34 -43.33 -22.06 4.14
C GLU A 34 -41.96 -21.91 3.49
N GLY A 35 -41.28 -20.75 3.73
CA GLY A 35 -39.95 -20.43 3.22
C GLY A 35 -39.96 -19.88 1.78
N HIS A 36 -41.13 -19.51 1.21
CA HIS A 36 -41.22 -18.99 -0.16
C HIS A 36 -40.92 -17.51 -0.25
N PHE A 37 -40.30 -17.10 -1.36
CA PHE A 37 -40.09 -15.71 -1.75
C PHE A 37 -40.47 -15.48 -3.20
N SER A 38 -40.71 -14.21 -3.58
CA SER A 38 -41.05 -13.78 -4.93
C SER A 38 -40.47 -12.39 -5.23
N LEU A 39 -39.60 -12.31 -6.24
CA LEU A 39 -38.93 -11.09 -6.66
C LEU A 39 -39.28 -10.74 -8.10
N PRO A 40 -39.26 -9.42 -8.47
CA PRO A 40 -39.38 -9.02 -9.86
C PRO A 40 -38.28 -9.64 -10.74
N PRO A 41 -38.52 -9.76 -12.06
CA PRO A 41 -37.53 -10.23 -13.02
C PRO A 41 -36.24 -9.41 -12.89
N SER A 42 -35.11 -10.11 -12.93
CA SER A 42 -33.77 -9.50 -12.82
C SER A 42 -32.79 -10.27 -13.69
N THR A 43 -31.76 -9.58 -14.16
CA THR A 43 -30.56 -10.22 -14.73
C THR A 43 -29.41 -10.32 -13.69
N ARG A 44 -29.58 -9.66 -12.56
CA ARG A 44 -28.60 -9.68 -11.45
C ARG A 44 -28.75 -10.95 -10.61
N PRO A 45 -27.68 -11.39 -9.92
CA PRO A 45 -27.77 -12.49 -8.97
C PRO A 45 -28.86 -12.28 -7.93
N ILE A 46 -29.57 -13.35 -7.61
CA ILE A 46 -30.48 -13.40 -6.46
C ILE A 46 -29.71 -14.03 -5.30
N TRP A 47 -29.81 -13.43 -4.12
CA TRP A 47 -29.04 -13.87 -2.99
C TRP A 47 -29.84 -13.78 -1.67
N VAL A 48 -29.44 -14.62 -0.72
CA VAL A 48 -30.00 -14.70 0.63
C VAL A 48 -29.17 -13.85 1.59
N ARG A 49 -29.79 -12.91 2.28
CA ARG A 49 -29.18 -12.26 3.45
C ARG A 49 -29.06 -13.30 4.56
N ARG A 50 -27.88 -13.83 4.74
CA ARG A 50 -27.62 -14.88 5.73
C ARG A 50 -27.74 -14.32 7.15
N PRO A 51 -28.68 -14.84 8.01
CA PRO A 51 -28.75 -14.46 9.40
C PRO A 51 -27.51 -14.93 10.19
N SER A 52 -27.27 -14.34 11.36
CA SER A 52 -26.21 -14.82 12.25
C SER A 52 -26.43 -16.29 12.64
N GLY A 53 -25.35 -17.05 12.58
CA GLY A 53 -25.38 -18.50 12.87
C GLY A 53 -25.94 -19.36 11.73
N VAL A 54 -26.01 -18.81 10.52
CA VAL A 54 -26.46 -19.52 9.31
C VAL A 54 -25.39 -19.44 8.23
N THR A 55 -25.11 -20.56 7.59
CA THR A 55 -24.31 -20.63 6.36
C THR A 55 -25.15 -21.25 5.24
N CYS A 56 -24.93 -20.81 4.01
CA CYS A 56 -25.58 -21.39 2.83
C CYS A 56 -24.48 -21.64 1.79
N SER A 57 -24.31 -22.87 1.36
CA SER A 57 -23.24 -23.27 0.44
C SER A 57 -23.37 -22.57 -0.92
N ARG A 58 -24.59 -22.22 -1.32
CA ARG A 58 -24.91 -21.37 -2.47
C ARG A 58 -25.85 -20.28 -2.02
N TRP A 59 -25.32 -19.25 -1.40
CA TRP A 59 -26.10 -18.14 -0.90
C TRP A 59 -26.55 -17.15 -1.99
N TRP A 60 -26.04 -17.29 -3.22
CA TRP A 60 -26.47 -16.56 -4.40
C TRP A 60 -26.58 -17.47 -5.61
N GLN A 61 -27.45 -17.11 -6.57
CA GLN A 61 -27.67 -17.80 -7.83
C GLN A 61 -28.02 -16.82 -8.94
N LEU A 62 -27.58 -17.08 -10.17
CA LEU A 62 -28.06 -16.36 -11.34
C LEU A 62 -29.50 -16.73 -11.62
N PRO A 63 -30.35 -15.78 -12.03
CA PRO A 63 -31.78 -16.06 -12.36
C PRO A 63 -31.92 -16.72 -13.72
N THR A 64 -31.21 -17.82 -13.96
CA THR A 64 -31.30 -18.63 -15.18
C THR A 64 -32.55 -19.49 -15.24
N ALA A 65 -33.23 -19.66 -14.12
CA ALA A 65 -34.52 -20.32 -13.97
C ALA A 65 -35.49 -19.41 -13.20
N ARG A 66 -36.80 -19.65 -13.38
CA ARG A 66 -37.83 -18.90 -12.64
C ARG A 66 -37.95 -19.33 -11.17
N VAL A 67 -37.49 -20.52 -10.84
CA VAL A 67 -37.53 -21.04 -9.48
C VAL A 67 -36.10 -21.23 -9.00
N LEU A 68 -35.76 -20.63 -7.86
CA LEU A 68 -34.43 -20.66 -7.23
C LEU A 68 -34.58 -21.12 -5.78
N ASP A 69 -33.97 -22.26 -5.46
CA ASP A 69 -34.03 -22.80 -4.12
C ASP A 69 -32.66 -22.64 -3.41
N PHE A 70 -32.72 -22.20 -2.17
CA PHE A 70 -31.55 -22.03 -1.32
C PHE A 70 -31.59 -23.00 -0.14
N THR A 71 -30.46 -23.65 0.11
CA THR A 71 -30.29 -24.56 1.23
C THR A 71 -29.26 -24.01 2.19
N CYS A 72 -29.64 -23.89 3.45
CA CYS A 72 -28.81 -23.31 4.50
C CYS A 72 -28.59 -24.33 5.63
N GLU A 73 -27.51 -24.13 6.38
CA GLU A 73 -27.11 -24.97 7.50
C GLU A 73 -26.84 -24.11 8.75
N PRO A 74 -27.12 -24.62 9.94
CA PRO A 74 -26.74 -23.95 11.17
C PRO A 74 -25.22 -23.86 11.31
N ASN A 75 -24.72 -22.69 11.66
CA ASN A 75 -23.31 -22.46 12.00
C ASN A 75 -23.22 -21.65 13.31
N PHE A 76 -23.26 -22.35 14.42
CA PHE A 76 -23.28 -21.73 15.74
C PHE A 76 -21.88 -21.40 16.29
N HIS A 77 -20.83 -21.50 15.49
CA HIS A 77 -19.50 -21.15 15.94
C HIS A 77 -19.39 -19.64 16.12
N ALA A 78 -18.98 -19.23 17.32
CA ALA A 78 -18.68 -17.84 17.58
C ALA A 78 -17.51 -17.40 16.69
N VAL A 79 -17.65 -16.27 15.99
CA VAL A 79 -16.55 -15.68 15.22
C VAL A 79 -15.56 -15.06 16.21
N SER A 80 -14.37 -15.63 16.27
CA SER A 80 -13.25 -15.15 17.11
C SER A 80 -12.12 -14.55 16.28
N ALA A 81 -11.95 -14.99 15.01
CA ALA A 81 -10.94 -14.48 14.10
C ALA A 81 -11.34 -14.70 12.65
N PHE A 82 -10.93 -13.77 11.79
CA PHE A 82 -11.05 -13.92 10.34
C PHE A 82 -9.88 -13.22 9.62
N ALA A 83 -9.65 -13.58 8.37
CA ALA A 83 -8.60 -12.99 7.55
C ALA A 83 -9.14 -11.86 6.67
N HIS A 84 -8.37 -10.78 6.54
CA HIS A 84 -8.62 -9.72 5.58
C HIS A 84 -7.48 -9.68 4.56
N LEU A 85 -7.82 -9.96 3.33
CA LEU A 85 -6.97 -9.93 2.14
C LEU A 85 -7.50 -8.88 1.17
N SER A 86 -6.67 -8.42 0.24
CA SER A 86 -7.06 -7.52 -0.83
C SER A 86 -6.09 -7.60 -2.00
N ASP A 87 -6.46 -7.02 -3.13
CA ASP A 87 -5.56 -6.76 -4.26
C ASP A 87 -4.79 -8.03 -4.68
N THR A 88 -5.53 -9.10 -4.93
CA THR A 88 -4.95 -10.39 -5.31
C THR A 88 -4.46 -10.41 -6.75
N HIS A 89 -5.07 -9.61 -7.63
CA HIS A 89 -4.67 -9.35 -9.02
C HIS A 89 -4.27 -10.61 -9.79
N LEU A 90 -5.11 -11.64 -9.77
CA LEU A 90 -4.85 -12.83 -10.56
C LEU A 90 -4.85 -12.46 -12.04
N ALA A 91 -3.77 -12.87 -12.74
CA ALA A 91 -3.63 -12.69 -14.16
C ALA A 91 -3.42 -14.06 -14.82
N VAL A 92 -4.24 -14.38 -15.81
CA VAL A 92 -4.14 -15.61 -16.59
C VAL A 92 -3.65 -15.26 -17.98
N GLY A 93 -2.66 -16.00 -18.47
CA GLY A 93 -1.91 -15.78 -19.69
C GLY A 93 -2.74 -15.24 -20.84
N ILE A 94 -2.46 -14.01 -21.17
CA ILE A 94 -3.06 -13.25 -22.24
C ILE A 94 -2.36 -13.71 -23.52
N GLY A 95 -3.13 -14.16 -24.50
CA GLY A 95 -2.61 -14.86 -25.67
C GLY A 95 -1.88 -14.02 -26.72
N ASP A 96 -1.55 -12.75 -26.43
CA ASP A 96 -0.78 -11.90 -27.32
C ASP A 96 0.67 -11.73 -26.82
N GLN A 97 1.64 -11.80 -27.74
CA GLN A 97 3.07 -11.75 -27.37
C GLN A 97 3.45 -10.43 -26.68
N ASP A 98 2.82 -9.32 -27.05
CA ASP A 98 3.09 -8.03 -26.44
C ASP A 98 2.57 -7.95 -25.00
N ASP A 99 1.43 -8.54 -24.73
CA ASP A 99 0.85 -8.61 -23.40
C ASP A 99 1.59 -9.61 -22.49
N ALA A 100 2.11 -10.71 -23.05
CA ALA A 100 2.96 -11.65 -22.31
C ALA A 100 4.28 -11.01 -21.87
N VAL A 101 4.87 -10.14 -22.71
CA VAL A 101 6.05 -9.35 -22.37
C VAL A 101 5.72 -8.30 -21.31
N GLU A 102 4.57 -7.63 -21.42
CA GLU A 102 4.12 -6.65 -20.43
C GLU A 102 3.83 -7.33 -19.08
N LEU A 103 3.19 -8.48 -19.07
CA LEU A 103 2.99 -9.30 -17.87
C LEU A 103 4.30 -9.79 -17.25
N ALA A 104 5.21 -10.33 -18.06
CA ALA A 104 6.53 -10.73 -17.59
C ALA A 104 7.32 -9.54 -17.02
N ASN A 105 7.17 -8.36 -17.62
CA ASN A 105 7.77 -7.13 -17.11
C ASN A 105 7.09 -6.61 -15.83
N ARG A 106 5.78 -6.83 -15.66
CA ARG A 106 5.03 -6.42 -14.48
C ARG A 106 5.20 -7.36 -13.31
N PHE A 107 5.15 -8.67 -13.54
CA PHE A 107 5.17 -9.69 -12.48
C PHE A 107 6.53 -10.36 -12.29
N GLY A 108 7.50 -10.10 -13.20
CA GLY A 108 8.75 -10.87 -13.24
C GLY A 108 8.49 -12.36 -13.47
N ASP A 109 9.56 -13.10 -13.45
CA ASP A 109 9.56 -14.55 -13.68
C ASP A 109 9.11 -15.38 -12.45
N GLY A 110 8.45 -14.79 -11.43
CA GLY A 110 8.17 -15.49 -10.20
C GLY A 110 6.91 -15.12 -9.42
N THR A 111 6.12 -14.12 -9.81
CA THR A 111 4.91 -13.78 -9.04
C THR A 111 3.71 -14.57 -9.53
N ASP A 112 3.45 -15.68 -8.89
CA ASP A 112 2.24 -16.48 -9.06
C ASP A 112 1.18 -15.98 -8.06
N CYS A 113 0.33 -15.08 -8.51
CA CYS A 113 -0.72 -14.48 -7.67
C CYS A 113 -1.74 -15.52 -7.18
N ALA A 114 -2.04 -16.53 -7.98
CA ALA A 114 -2.94 -17.62 -7.60
C ALA A 114 -2.33 -18.44 -6.44
N ARG A 115 -1.05 -18.76 -6.55
CA ARG A 115 -0.32 -19.44 -5.47
C ARG A 115 -0.24 -18.58 -4.22
N GLY A 116 0.07 -17.28 -4.37
CA GLY A 116 0.13 -16.34 -3.24
C GLY A 116 -1.17 -16.26 -2.48
N LEU A 117 -2.31 -16.19 -3.19
CA LEU A 117 -3.63 -16.23 -2.59
C LEU A 117 -3.90 -17.57 -1.87
N ALA A 118 -3.59 -18.70 -2.51
CA ALA A 118 -3.77 -20.03 -1.90
C ALA A 118 -2.93 -20.20 -0.63
N GLU A 119 -1.66 -19.75 -0.65
CA GLU A 119 -0.78 -19.77 0.52
C GLU A 119 -1.30 -18.87 1.65
N ALA A 120 -1.81 -17.67 1.33
CA ALA A 120 -2.40 -16.76 2.29
C ALA A 120 -3.63 -17.36 2.98
N LEU A 121 -4.54 -17.96 2.19
CA LEU A 121 -5.74 -18.62 2.72
C LEU A 121 -5.39 -19.83 3.57
N GLY A 122 -4.39 -20.63 3.16
CA GLY A 122 -3.87 -21.75 3.96
C GLY A 122 -3.25 -21.27 5.28
N ALA A 123 -2.43 -20.22 5.26
CA ALA A 123 -1.85 -19.62 6.45
C ALA A 123 -2.91 -19.03 7.38
N ALA A 124 -3.92 -18.36 6.82
CA ALA A 124 -5.05 -17.83 7.58
C ALA A 124 -5.81 -18.91 8.34
N SER A 125 -6.09 -20.04 7.70
CA SER A 125 -6.70 -21.21 8.34
C SER A 125 -5.85 -21.74 9.50
N LEU A 126 -4.54 -21.88 9.27
CA LEU A 126 -3.61 -22.34 10.31
C LEU A 126 -3.50 -21.35 11.48
N ALA A 127 -3.65 -20.04 11.22
CA ALA A 127 -3.70 -19.00 12.25
C ALA A 127 -5.03 -18.94 13.02
N GLY A 128 -6.01 -19.78 12.65
CA GLY A 128 -7.31 -19.87 13.30
C GLY A 128 -8.39 -18.94 12.73
N ALA A 129 -8.19 -18.37 11.55
CA ALA A 129 -9.24 -17.65 10.86
C ALA A 129 -10.37 -18.60 10.48
N GLN A 130 -11.61 -18.20 10.74
CA GLN A 130 -12.80 -19.00 10.50
C GLN A 130 -13.38 -18.74 9.10
N PHE A 131 -13.08 -17.61 8.53
CA PHE A 131 -13.36 -17.22 7.14
C PHE A 131 -12.36 -16.17 6.68
N ALA A 132 -12.36 -15.85 5.40
CA ALA A 132 -11.58 -14.77 4.83
C ALA A 132 -12.49 -13.77 4.11
N VAL A 133 -12.05 -12.51 4.05
CA VAL A 133 -12.65 -11.46 3.25
C VAL A 133 -11.59 -10.97 2.26
N VAL A 134 -11.95 -10.88 0.97
CA VAL A 134 -11.10 -10.27 -0.06
C VAL A 134 -11.78 -8.99 -0.55
N THR A 135 -11.15 -7.85 -0.28
CA THR A 135 -11.76 -6.53 -0.52
C THR A 135 -11.44 -5.95 -1.90
N GLY A 136 -11.64 -6.76 -2.95
CA GLY A 136 -11.58 -6.31 -4.34
C GLY A 136 -10.22 -6.49 -5.01
N ASP A 137 -10.17 -6.14 -6.30
CA ASP A 137 -9.09 -6.44 -7.23
C ASP A 137 -8.70 -7.92 -7.16
N LEU A 138 -9.72 -8.76 -7.35
CA LEU A 138 -9.59 -10.22 -7.37
C LEU A 138 -8.74 -10.64 -8.56
N THR A 139 -8.96 -9.97 -9.67
CA THR A 139 -8.34 -10.19 -10.98
C THR A 139 -7.56 -8.96 -11.42
N ASP A 140 -6.74 -9.12 -12.45
CA ASP A 140 -5.96 -8.01 -12.99
C ASP A 140 -6.69 -7.22 -14.08
N HIS A 141 -7.54 -7.90 -14.85
CA HIS A 141 -8.24 -7.31 -16.00
C HIS A 141 -9.75 -7.62 -16.05
N GLY A 142 -10.28 -8.37 -15.10
CA GLY A 142 -11.71 -8.76 -15.11
C GLY A 142 -12.08 -9.70 -16.26
N THR A 143 -11.15 -10.53 -16.73
CA THR A 143 -11.43 -11.50 -17.79
C THR A 143 -12.10 -12.76 -17.24
N ALA A 144 -12.82 -13.48 -18.09
CA ALA A 144 -13.49 -14.74 -17.72
C ALA A 144 -12.47 -15.78 -17.20
N ALA A 145 -11.30 -15.87 -17.82
CA ALA A 145 -10.25 -16.81 -17.42
C ALA A 145 -9.66 -16.48 -16.05
N GLU A 146 -9.47 -15.19 -15.74
CA GLU A 146 -8.99 -14.74 -14.43
C GLU A 146 -10.01 -15.01 -13.33
N PHE A 147 -11.31 -14.77 -13.58
CA PHE A 147 -12.37 -15.12 -12.65
C PHE A 147 -12.50 -16.62 -12.43
N GLU A 148 -12.30 -17.43 -13.48
CA GLU A 148 -12.28 -18.90 -13.36
C GLU A 148 -11.11 -19.35 -12.46
N GLU A 149 -9.91 -18.81 -12.67
CA GLU A 149 -8.74 -19.11 -11.85
C GLU A 149 -8.94 -18.69 -10.38
N PHE A 150 -9.46 -17.47 -10.15
CA PHE A 150 -9.81 -17.01 -8.80
C PHE A 150 -10.81 -17.98 -8.14
N SER A 151 -11.86 -18.37 -8.84
CA SER A 151 -12.87 -19.28 -8.35
C SER A 151 -12.30 -20.66 -8.01
N ASN A 152 -11.35 -21.17 -8.80
CA ASN A 152 -10.64 -22.43 -8.54
C ASN A 152 -9.81 -22.36 -7.26
N VAL A 153 -9.08 -21.25 -7.04
CA VAL A 153 -8.32 -21.05 -5.81
C VAL A 153 -9.24 -21.00 -4.60
N VAL A 154 -10.32 -20.22 -4.67
CA VAL A 154 -11.30 -20.07 -3.58
C VAL A 154 -12.02 -21.39 -3.29
N ALA A 155 -12.39 -22.15 -4.31
CA ALA A 155 -13.02 -23.47 -4.15
C ALA A 155 -12.11 -24.49 -3.41
N SER A 156 -10.79 -24.28 -3.50
CA SER A 156 -9.78 -25.11 -2.81
C SER A 156 -9.40 -24.56 -1.42
N SER A 157 -9.97 -23.43 -1.01
CA SER A 157 -9.67 -22.81 0.27
C SER A 157 -10.14 -23.66 1.46
N PRO A 158 -9.31 -23.79 2.53
CA PRO A 158 -9.72 -24.50 3.72
C PRO A 158 -10.74 -23.74 4.58
N ILE A 159 -11.01 -22.48 4.29
CA ILE A 159 -11.97 -21.61 4.97
C ILE A 159 -12.88 -20.91 3.94
N PRO A 160 -14.13 -20.58 4.29
CA PRO A 160 -15.00 -19.77 3.43
C PRO A 160 -14.38 -18.42 3.07
N VAL A 161 -14.64 -17.95 1.85
CA VAL A 161 -14.13 -16.67 1.36
C VAL A 161 -15.30 -15.80 0.91
N GLU A 162 -15.40 -14.62 1.49
CA GLU A 162 -16.35 -13.57 1.11
C GLU A 162 -15.62 -12.52 0.28
N VAL A 163 -16.25 -12.02 -0.78
CA VAL A 163 -15.58 -11.13 -1.73
C VAL A 163 -16.45 -9.95 -2.13
N ILE A 164 -15.81 -8.88 -2.56
CA ILE A 164 -16.38 -7.72 -3.25
C ILE A 164 -15.53 -7.41 -4.48
N PRO A 165 -16.06 -6.69 -5.48
CA PRO A 165 -15.27 -6.26 -6.62
C PRO A 165 -14.38 -5.06 -6.28
N GLY A 166 -13.24 -4.96 -7.01
CA GLY A 166 -12.45 -3.75 -7.13
C GLY A 166 -12.55 -3.15 -8.54
N ASN A 167 -11.73 -2.14 -8.85
CA ASN A 167 -11.77 -1.52 -10.18
C ASN A 167 -11.22 -2.44 -11.27
N HIS A 168 -10.18 -3.24 -10.97
CA HIS A 168 -9.60 -4.17 -11.92
C HIS A 168 -10.58 -5.28 -12.35
N ASP A 169 -11.50 -5.64 -11.49
CA ASP A 169 -12.55 -6.63 -11.77
C ASP A 169 -13.58 -6.14 -12.81
N HIS A 170 -13.54 -4.84 -13.13
CA HIS A 170 -14.44 -4.21 -14.10
C HIS A 170 -13.75 -3.72 -15.37
N TYR A 171 -12.43 -3.80 -15.51
CA TYR A 171 -11.73 -3.22 -16.66
C TYR A 171 -11.97 -3.96 -17.97
N GLY A 172 -12.05 -5.28 -17.97
CA GLY A 172 -11.99 -6.06 -19.18
C GLY A 172 -10.60 -5.99 -19.85
N HIS A 173 -10.31 -6.91 -20.75
CA HIS A 173 -9.07 -6.93 -21.50
C HIS A 173 -9.13 -5.94 -22.67
N ARG A 174 -8.00 -5.27 -23.00
CA ARG A 174 -7.88 -4.33 -24.15
C ARG A 174 -8.31 -4.94 -25.48
N HIS A 175 -8.18 -6.24 -25.65
CA HIS A 175 -8.54 -6.99 -26.86
C HIS A 175 -9.81 -7.82 -26.71
N ASP A 176 -10.53 -7.68 -25.61
CA ASP A 176 -11.83 -8.32 -25.49
C ASP A 176 -12.80 -7.59 -26.41
N PRO A 177 -13.40 -8.27 -27.41
CA PRO A 177 -14.36 -7.65 -28.32
C PRO A 177 -15.63 -7.14 -27.61
N HIS A 178 -15.79 -7.47 -26.34
CA HIS A 178 -16.83 -6.97 -25.45
C HIS A 178 -16.30 -5.93 -24.45
N SER A 179 -14.99 -5.64 -24.45
CA SER A 179 -14.46 -4.52 -23.67
C SER A 179 -14.92 -3.22 -24.31
N VAL A 180 -15.33 -2.29 -23.51
CA VAL A 180 -15.66 -0.94 -23.97
C VAL A 180 -14.41 -0.29 -24.51
N ASP A 181 -14.56 0.40 -25.65
CA ASP A 181 -13.49 1.15 -26.30
C ASP A 181 -12.59 1.89 -25.32
N GLU A 182 -11.32 2.05 -25.73
CA GLU A 182 -10.24 2.62 -24.92
C GLU A 182 -10.67 3.71 -23.93
N PRO A 183 -10.17 3.67 -22.71
CA PRO A 183 -10.49 4.67 -21.73
C PRO A 183 -10.03 6.04 -22.22
N THR A 184 -10.94 6.86 -22.60
CA THR A 184 -10.69 8.29 -22.78
C THR A 184 -10.59 8.92 -21.39
N GLY A 185 -9.39 8.96 -20.85
CA GLY A 185 -9.00 9.79 -19.70
C GLY A 185 -9.70 9.53 -18.36
N ASP A 186 -11.03 9.53 -18.30
CA ASP A 186 -11.81 9.42 -17.06
C ASP A 186 -12.98 8.44 -17.17
N GLY A 187 -13.12 7.73 -18.28
CA GLY A 187 -14.28 6.92 -18.58
C GLY A 187 -13.97 5.43 -18.70
N PHE A 188 -13.68 4.77 -17.62
CA PHE A 188 -13.27 3.37 -17.63
C PHE A 188 -14.40 2.37 -17.77
N LEU A 189 -15.66 2.79 -17.61
CA LEU A 189 -16.72 1.80 -17.48
C LEU A 189 -17.91 2.09 -18.36
N GLY A 190 -18.10 1.25 -19.34
CA GLY A 190 -19.45 0.97 -19.78
C GLY A 190 -20.11 -0.08 -18.88
N SER A 191 -21.43 -0.04 -18.77
CA SER A 191 -22.24 -1.04 -18.05
C SER A 191 -21.96 -2.49 -18.45
N ALA A 192 -21.26 -2.70 -19.56
CA ALA A 192 -20.92 -4.01 -20.11
C ALA A 192 -19.90 -4.81 -19.29
N THR A 193 -19.10 -4.20 -18.43
CA THR A 193 -18.04 -4.88 -17.67
C THR A 193 -18.49 -5.38 -16.31
N THR A 194 -19.50 -4.79 -15.70
CA THR A 194 -20.00 -5.18 -14.37
C THR A 194 -20.68 -6.56 -14.38
N TRP A 195 -21.30 -6.95 -15.49
CA TRP A 195 -22.00 -8.21 -15.61
C TRP A 195 -21.09 -9.45 -15.56
N ARG A 196 -19.80 -9.32 -15.95
CA ARG A 196 -18.86 -10.44 -15.89
C ARG A 196 -18.60 -10.87 -14.45
N TYR A 197 -18.36 -9.90 -13.56
CA TYR A 197 -18.23 -10.16 -12.15
C TYR A 197 -19.51 -10.84 -11.61
N GLU A 198 -20.68 -10.28 -11.91
CA GLU A 198 -21.96 -10.83 -11.45
C GLU A 198 -22.20 -12.27 -11.93
N GLN A 199 -21.77 -12.61 -13.14
CA GLN A 199 -21.91 -13.98 -13.67
C GLN A 199 -20.89 -14.96 -13.08
N ALA A 200 -19.67 -14.53 -12.85
CA ALA A 200 -18.59 -15.42 -12.44
C ALA A 200 -18.48 -15.55 -10.92
N ILE A 201 -18.66 -14.44 -10.19
CA ILE A 201 -18.35 -14.32 -8.77
C ILE A 201 -19.59 -14.16 -7.91
N GLY A 202 -20.54 -13.32 -8.33
CA GLY A 202 -21.78 -13.11 -7.58
C GLY A 202 -22.20 -11.65 -7.47
N PRO A 203 -23.08 -11.32 -6.51
CA PRO A 203 -23.60 -9.96 -6.36
C PRO A 203 -22.48 -8.96 -6.08
N ARG A 204 -22.51 -7.80 -6.75
CA ARG A 204 -21.53 -6.73 -6.58
C ARG A 204 -21.66 -6.02 -5.23
N TRP A 205 -22.86 -5.95 -4.70
CA TRP A 205 -23.14 -5.52 -3.33
C TRP A 205 -24.15 -6.47 -2.67
N TRP A 206 -23.96 -6.68 -1.41
CA TRP A 206 -24.73 -7.63 -0.62
C TRP A 206 -24.60 -7.35 0.88
N SER A 207 -25.40 -8.00 1.69
CA SER A 207 -25.27 -7.97 3.14
C SER A 207 -25.48 -9.34 3.78
N ALA A 208 -24.94 -9.49 4.98
CA ALA A 208 -25.08 -10.68 5.80
C ALA A 208 -24.82 -10.36 7.28
N ASP A 209 -25.27 -11.24 8.17
CA ASP A 209 -24.93 -11.19 9.56
C ASP A 209 -23.89 -12.26 9.88
N ILE A 210 -22.65 -11.85 10.19
CA ILE A 210 -21.54 -12.75 10.45
C ILE A 210 -21.01 -12.51 11.87
N GLY A 211 -21.20 -13.50 12.74
CA GLY A 211 -20.87 -13.36 14.16
C GLY A 211 -21.53 -12.15 14.81
N PRO A 212 -20.79 -11.26 15.48
CA PRO A 212 -21.35 -10.06 16.10
C PRO A 212 -21.66 -8.95 15.08
N PHE A 213 -21.16 -9.05 13.86
CA PHE A 213 -21.23 -7.97 12.87
C PHE A 213 -22.46 -8.07 11.97
N HIS A 214 -23.00 -6.92 11.62
CA HIS A 214 -23.70 -6.75 10.38
C HIS A 214 -22.66 -6.41 9.31
N VAL A 215 -22.65 -7.11 8.20
CA VAL A 215 -21.73 -6.91 7.08
C VAL A 215 -22.46 -6.24 5.95
N LEU A 216 -21.98 -5.09 5.51
CA LEU A 216 -22.46 -4.35 4.33
C LEU A 216 -21.34 -4.33 3.28
N ALA A 217 -21.52 -5.06 2.21
CA ALA A 217 -20.60 -5.15 1.10
C ALA A 217 -21.00 -4.20 -0.02
N LEU A 218 -20.06 -3.43 -0.55
CA LEU A 218 -20.28 -2.36 -1.54
C LEU A 218 -19.36 -2.55 -2.75
N ASP A 219 -19.87 -2.24 -3.93
CA ASP A 219 -19.09 -2.04 -5.14
C ASP A 219 -18.67 -0.58 -5.23
N TRP A 220 -17.50 -0.27 -4.66
CA TRP A 220 -16.98 1.08 -4.61
C TRP A 220 -16.76 1.69 -6.00
N PHE A 221 -16.20 0.90 -6.94
CA PHE A 221 -15.78 1.45 -8.22
C PHE A 221 -16.96 1.80 -9.13
N SER A 222 -17.95 0.93 -9.26
CA SER A 222 -19.14 1.23 -10.05
C SER A 222 -19.92 2.40 -9.46
N TYR A 223 -19.98 2.49 -8.13
CA TYR A 223 -20.55 3.63 -7.45
C TYR A 223 -19.79 4.94 -7.76
N ALA A 224 -18.46 4.93 -7.67
CA ALA A 224 -17.61 6.10 -7.98
C ALA A 224 -17.74 6.53 -9.45
N ALA A 225 -17.90 5.56 -10.35
CA ALA A 225 -18.11 5.80 -11.78
C ALA A 225 -19.56 6.17 -12.17
N ASP A 226 -20.43 6.37 -11.17
CA ASP A 226 -21.86 6.67 -11.36
C ASP A 226 -22.68 5.60 -12.08
N ILE A 227 -22.23 4.35 -11.97
CA ILE A 227 -22.97 3.18 -12.47
C ILE A 227 -23.79 2.61 -11.31
N ASP A 228 -25.10 2.52 -11.50
CA ASP A 228 -26.04 1.98 -10.52
C ASP A 228 -25.95 2.64 -9.12
N ARG A 229 -25.44 3.88 -9.03
CA ARG A 229 -25.24 4.61 -7.75
C ARG A 229 -26.53 4.71 -6.94
N ALA A 230 -27.63 5.10 -7.58
CA ALA A 230 -28.89 5.29 -6.91
C ALA A 230 -29.45 3.96 -6.35
N GLU A 231 -29.25 2.87 -7.06
CA GLU A 231 -29.66 1.52 -6.64
C GLU A 231 -28.84 1.08 -5.43
N GLN A 232 -27.53 1.29 -5.46
CA GLN A 232 -26.66 0.92 -4.34
C GLN A 232 -26.92 1.76 -3.10
N GLU A 233 -27.23 3.07 -3.22
CA GLU A 233 -27.66 3.90 -2.11
C GLU A 233 -28.99 3.41 -1.54
N ALA A 234 -29.97 3.12 -2.40
CA ALA A 234 -31.27 2.61 -1.97
C ALA A 234 -31.14 1.25 -1.26
N PHE A 235 -30.26 0.36 -1.78
CA PHE A 235 -29.93 -0.90 -1.15
C PHE A 235 -29.39 -0.69 0.26
N ALA A 236 -28.34 0.13 0.41
CA ALA A 236 -27.70 0.37 1.70
C ALA A 236 -28.69 0.94 2.74
N VAL A 237 -29.53 1.89 2.33
CA VAL A 237 -30.56 2.49 3.20
C VAL A 237 -31.60 1.43 3.62
N ALA A 238 -32.10 0.63 2.68
CA ALA A 238 -33.11 -0.40 2.97
C ALA A 238 -32.54 -1.50 3.89
N ASP A 239 -31.32 -1.94 3.63
CA ASP A 239 -30.64 -2.96 4.42
C ASP A 239 -30.42 -2.51 5.87
N LEU A 240 -29.84 -1.31 6.04
CA LEU A 240 -29.55 -0.76 7.37
C LEU A 240 -30.83 -0.43 8.16
N ALA A 241 -31.91 -0.02 7.51
CA ALA A 241 -33.21 0.21 8.16
C ALA A 241 -33.80 -1.06 8.78
N GLY A 242 -33.47 -2.23 8.23
CA GLY A 242 -33.90 -3.54 8.74
C GLY A 242 -32.94 -4.15 9.78
N ASN A 243 -31.87 -3.46 10.18
CA ASN A 243 -30.86 -3.94 11.12
C ASN A 243 -31.00 -3.32 12.52
N ASP A 244 -30.46 -3.98 13.55
CA ASP A 244 -30.29 -3.34 14.87
C ASP A 244 -29.23 -2.21 14.75
N PRO A 245 -29.62 -0.93 14.97
CA PRO A 245 -28.71 0.18 14.79
C PRO A 245 -27.53 0.20 15.77
N ARG A 246 -27.53 -0.62 16.80
CA ARG A 246 -26.44 -0.74 17.80
C ARG A 246 -25.47 -1.86 17.45
N ARG A 247 -25.80 -2.71 16.48
CA ARG A 247 -24.95 -3.82 16.07
C ARG A 247 -23.70 -3.27 15.39
N PRO A 248 -22.49 -3.78 15.72
CA PRO A 248 -21.29 -3.37 15.03
C PRO A 248 -21.40 -3.58 13.50
N LEU A 249 -21.08 -2.54 12.74
CA LEU A 249 -21.10 -2.60 11.28
C LEU A 249 -19.70 -2.87 10.73
N LEU A 250 -19.60 -3.86 9.86
CA LEU A 250 -18.42 -4.13 9.05
C LEU A 250 -18.74 -3.78 7.60
N VAL A 251 -18.15 -2.71 7.08
CA VAL A 251 -18.30 -2.31 5.68
C VAL A 251 -17.15 -2.89 4.88
N LEU A 252 -17.47 -3.64 3.83
CA LEU A 252 -16.51 -4.11 2.84
C LEU A 252 -16.58 -3.17 1.64
N SER A 253 -15.47 -2.54 1.29
CA SER A 253 -15.41 -1.60 0.18
C SER A 253 -13.99 -1.57 -0.36
N HIS A 254 -13.81 -1.63 -1.68
CA HIS A 254 -12.46 -1.70 -2.24
C HIS A 254 -11.61 -0.46 -1.90
N ASP A 255 -12.19 0.73 -1.92
CA ASP A 255 -11.59 1.94 -1.33
C ASP A 255 -12.56 2.57 -0.31
N VAL A 256 -12.17 3.64 0.31
CA VAL A 256 -13.00 4.39 1.26
C VAL A 256 -14.30 4.82 0.57
N PRO A 257 -15.47 4.47 1.11
CA PRO A 257 -16.74 4.91 0.55
C PRO A 257 -16.83 6.43 0.46
N SER A 258 -17.61 6.94 -0.50
CA SER A 258 -17.83 8.37 -0.66
C SER A 258 -18.40 9.01 0.61
N ASP A 259 -18.22 10.32 0.77
CA ASP A 259 -18.81 11.06 1.89
C ASP A 259 -20.34 10.86 1.96
N ARG A 260 -21.00 10.83 0.80
CA ARG A 260 -22.43 10.58 0.72
C ARG A 260 -22.81 9.20 1.28
N MET A 261 -22.10 8.15 0.90
CA MET A 261 -22.36 6.80 1.41
C MET A 261 -22.08 6.71 2.92
N LEU A 262 -20.98 7.32 3.38
CA LEU A 262 -20.67 7.39 4.82
C LEU A 262 -21.72 8.14 5.62
N GLU A 263 -22.29 9.22 5.07
CA GLU A 263 -23.41 9.94 5.69
C GLU A 263 -24.66 9.07 5.81
N LEU A 264 -25.02 8.32 4.76
CA LEU A 264 -26.16 7.40 4.79
C LEU A 264 -25.97 6.32 5.86
N ILE A 265 -24.77 5.73 5.93
CA ILE A 265 -24.43 4.74 6.95
C ILE A 265 -24.53 5.35 8.37
N ALA A 266 -23.95 6.54 8.57
CA ALA A 266 -23.94 7.18 9.88
C ALA A 266 -25.35 7.59 10.36
N GLN A 267 -26.25 7.95 9.43
CA GLN A 267 -27.63 8.31 9.75
C GLN A 267 -28.48 7.10 10.18
N ALA A 268 -28.12 5.92 9.73
CA ALA A 268 -28.88 4.68 10.00
C ALA A 268 -28.49 4.01 11.34
N LEU A 269 -27.36 4.40 11.93
CA LEU A 269 -26.80 3.72 13.11
C LEU A 269 -26.89 4.58 14.38
N ASP A 270 -26.86 3.89 15.53
CA ASP A 270 -26.65 4.55 16.82
C ASP A 270 -25.27 5.21 16.83
N PRO A 271 -25.15 6.47 17.30
CA PRO A 271 -23.84 7.14 17.40
C PRO A 271 -22.77 6.40 18.21
N ALA A 272 -23.18 5.45 19.05
CA ALA A 272 -22.26 4.60 19.82
C ALA A 272 -21.87 3.30 19.10
N ALA A 273 -22.49 2.98 17.94
CA ALA A 273 -22.15 1.80 17.17
C ALA A 273 -20.74 1.92 16.59
N SER A 274 -19.97 0.83 16.62
CA SER A 274 -18.68 0.79 15.96
C SER A 274 -18.85 0.52 14.47
N ILE A 275 -18.16 1.28 13.64
CA ILE A 275 -18.14 1.12 12.19
C ILE A 275 -16.70 0.85 11.78
N THR A 276 -16.44 -0.34 11.22
CA THR A 276 -15.13 -0.69 10.66
C THR A 276 -15.27 -0.87 9.16
N ILE A 277 -14.42 -0.19 8.41
CA ILE A 277 -14.34 -0.26 6.94
C ILE A 277 -13.10 -1.06 6.59
N LEU A 278 -13.27 -2.18 5.90
CA LEU A 278 -12.19 -2.98 5.33
C LEU A 278 -12.01 -2.62 3.88
N SER A 279 -10.77 -2.32 3.48
CA SER A 279 -10.47 -1.89 2.11
C SER A 279 -9.10 -2.38 1.62
N GLY A 280 -8.80 -2.12 0.35
CA GLY A 280 -7.54 -2.34 -0.33
C GLY A 280 -7.17 -1.16 -1.22
N HIS A 281 -7.08 -1.39 -2.54
CA HIS A 281 -6.91 -0.42 -3.63
C HIS A 281 -5.56 0.32 -3.64
N TRP A 282 -5.16 0.84 -2.51
CA TRP A 282 -3.95 1.65 -2.41
C TRP A 282 -2.72 0.84 -2.05
N HIS A 283 -2.87 -0.48 -1.94
CA HIS A 283 -1.76 -1.37 -1.66
C HIS A 283 -0.94 -0.93 -0.44
N VAL A 284 -1.61 -0.49 0.61
CA VAL A 284 -0.96 0.02 1.82
C VAL A 284 -1.58 -0.58 3.08
N VAL A 285 -0.78 -0.70 4.11
CA VAL A 285 -1.28 -1.03 5.45
C VAL A 285 -1.79 0.24 6.11
N VAL A 286 -3.10 0.34 6.29
CA VAL A 286 -3.73 1.44 7.05
C VAL A 286 -4.51 0.87 8.21
N ASP A 287 -4.39 1.50 9.37
CA ASP A 287 -5.27 1.30 10.52
C ASP A 287 -5.50 2.68 11.14
N ARG A 288 -6.66 3.25 10.91
CA ARG A 288 -6.92 4.65 11.23
C ARG A 288 -8.31 4.83 11.82
N GLN A 289 -8.39 5.62 12.91
CA GLN A 289 -9.65 5.99 13.55
C GLN A 289 -9.99 7.45 13.26
N ILE A 290 -11.20 7.73 12.75
CA ILE A 290 -11.73 9.07 12.57
C ILE A 290 -13.15 9.12 13.18
N GLY A 291 -13.28 9.70 14.35
CA GLY A 291 -14.56 9.65 15.08
C GLY A 291 -15.01 8.19 15.32
N PRO A 292 -16.24 7.82 14.95
CA PRO A 292 -16.73 6.46 15.09
C PRO A 292 -16.22 5.50 14.00
N LEU A 293 -15.60 6.01 12.94
CA LEU A 293 -15.15 5.24 11.78
C LEU A 293 -13.74 4.74 11.97
N ARG A 294 -13.54 3.44 11.80
CA ARG A 294 -12.22 2.82 11.70
C ARG A 294 -11.97 2.31 10.29
N PHE A 295 -10.84 2.68 9.72
CA PHE A 295 -10.42 2.28 8.38
C PHE A 295 -9.27 1.29 8.52
N LEU A 296 -9.44 0.10 7.95
CA LEU A 296 -8.41 -0.93 7.84
C LEU A 296 -8.19 -1.24 6.36
N SER A 297 -6.97 -1.03 5.87
CA SER A 297 -6.60 -1.39 4.51
C SER A 297 -5.55 -2.51 4.53
N ALA A 298 -5.77 -3.53 3.71
CA ALA A 298 -4.82 -4.61 3.51
C ALA A 298 -3.94 -4.32 2.29
N PRO A 299 -2.65 -4.72 2.33
CA PRO A 299 -1.78 -4.68 1.16
C PRO A 299 -2.04 -5.88 0.27
N PRO A 300 -1.45 -5.91 -0.95
CA PRO A 300 -1.51 -7.07 -1.83
C PRO A 300 -0.94 -8.34 -1.21
N THR A 301 -1.46 -9.48 -1.63
CA THR A 301 -1.03 -10.79 -1.11
C THR A 301 0.22 -11.33 -1.79
N SER A 302 0.55 -10.88 -3.00
CA SER A 302 1.61 -11.49 -3.84
C SER A 302 2.75 -10.54 -4.21
N PHE A 303 2.59 -9.24 -4.00
CA PHE A 303 3.62 -8.23 -4.26
C PHE A 303 3.56 -7.13 -3.19
N GLY A 304 4.59 -6.28 -3.15
CA GLY A 304 4.71 -5.26 -2.12
C GLY A 304 3.75 -4.09 -2.29
N GLY A 305 3.37 -3.49 -1.19
CA GLY A 305 2.55 -2.29 -1.16
C GLY A 305 3.33 -1.02 -1.50
N PHE A 306 2.61 0.05 -1.85
CA PHE A 306 3.21 1.37 -2.14
C PHE A 306 3.95 1.99 -0.95
N ALA A 307 3.53 1.68 0.27
CA ALA A 307 4.23 2.08 1.49
C ALA A 307 5.38 1.11 1.84
N TRP A 308 5.85 0.31 0.87
CA TRP A 308 6.87 -0.71 1.07
C TRP A 308 6.50 -1.75 2.14
N SER A 309 5.20 -1.98 2.36
CA SER A 309 4.74 -3.14 3.11
C SER A 309 5.06 -4.42 2.32
N PRO A 310 5.50 -5.50 2.99
CA PRO A 310 5.66 -6.77 2.31
C PRO A 310 4.31 -7.31 1.83
N PRO A 311 4.30 -8.22 0.85
CA PRO A 311 3.10 -8.99 0.50
C PRO A 311 2.53 -9.61 1.76
N SER A 312 1.30 -9.32 2.10
CA SER A 312 0.74 -9.72 3.40
C SER A 312 -0.78 -9.66 3.44
N TRP A 313 -1.33 -10.13 4.53
CA TRP A 313 -2.75 -10.11 4.88
C TRP A 313 -2.90 -9.82 6.37
N HIS A 314 -4.12 -9.49 6.81
CA HIS A 314 -4.40 -9.22 8.21
C HIS A 314 -5.17 -10.38 8.86
N LEU A 315 -4.71 -10.82 10.01
CA LEU A 315 -5.51 -11.59 10.94
C LEU A 315 -6.27 -10.62 11.86
N LEU A 316 -7.59 -10.63 11.76
CA LEU A 316 -8.47 -9.80 12.58
C LEU A 316 -9.09 -10.68 13.67
N THR A 317 -8.72 -10.44 14.92
CA THR A 317 -9.28 -11.14 16.07
C THR A 317 -10.33 -10.28 16.76
N VAL A 318 -11.47 -10.90 17.08
CA VAL A 318 -12.64 -10.24 17.66
C VAL A 318 -12.62 -10.41 19.18
N ASP A 319 -12.57 -9.32 19.93
CA ASP A 319 -12.70 -9.37 21.37
C ASP A 319 -14.18 -9.42 21.83
N ARG A 320 -14.39 -9.51 23.15
CA ARG A 320 -15.75 -9.60 23.72
C ARG A 320 -16.60 -8.35 23.50
N SER A 321 -15.99 -7.22 23.20
CA SER A 321 -16.69 -5.97 22.88
C SER A 321 -17.06 -5.84 21.40
N GLY A 322 -16.58 -6.77 20.55
CA GLY A 322 -16.68 -6.68 19.10
C GLY A 322 -15.58 -5.83 18.46
N TYR A 323 -14.56 -5.40 19.23
CA TYR A 323 -13.43 -4.68 18.68
C TYR A 323 -12.49 -5.64 17.93
N LEU A 324 -11.97 -5.17 16.78
CA LEU A 324 -11.08 -5.93 15.92
C LEU A 324 -9.62 -5.58 16.23
N HIS A 325 -8.88 -6.57 16.71
CA HIS A 325 -7.42 -6.48 16.82
C HIS A 325 -6.79 -6.99 15.54
N ARG A 326 -5.87 -6.22 14.98
CA ARG A 326 -5.19 -6.52 13.71
C ARG A 326 -3.77 -7.00 13.97
N ASP A 327 -3.43 -8.15 13.45
CA ASP A 327 -2.06 -8.62 13.26
C ASP A 327 -1.81 -8.74 11.73
N THR A 328 -0.63 -8.33 11.25
CA THR A 328 -0.28 -8.39 9.82
C THR A 328 0.71 -9.53 9.61
N GLU A 329 0.35 -10.44 8.71
CA GLU A 329 1.12 -11.64 8.40
C GLU A 329 1.67 -11.55 6.97
N SER A 330 2.99 -11.71 6.81
CA SER A 330 3.62 -11.71 5.48
C SER A 330 3.43 -13.05 4.78
N THR A 331 3.05 -13.01 3.51
CA THR A 331 3.04 -14.19 2.62
C THR A 331 4.42 -14.47 2.06
N TRP A 332 5.31 -13.48 2.05
CA TRP A 332 6.66 -13.65 1.51
C TRP A 332 7.54 -14.44 2.47
N ARG A 333 8.22 -15.45 1.96
CA ARG A 333 9.13 -16.29 2.72
C ARG A 333 10.57 -16.10 2.25
N ARG A 334 11.45 -15.87 3.19
CA ARG A 334 12.86 -15.79 2.93
C ARG A 334 13.45 -17.18 2.64
N HIS A 335 14.28 -17.26 1.61
CA HIS A 335 14.95 -18.50 1.22
C HIS A 335 16.35 -18.66 1.84
N ARG A 336 16.86 -17.66 2.55
CA ARG A 336 18.22 -17.65 3.14
C ARG A 336 18.19 -17.69 4.66
N PRO A 337 19.22 -18.30 5.31
CA PRO A 337 19.38 -18.21 6.75
C PRO A 337 19.53 -16.75 7.20
N SER A 338 18.87 -16.41 8.30
CA SER A 338 19.03 -15.10 8.90
C SER A 338 20.31 -15.01 9.75
N SER A 339 20.81 -13.77 9.89
CA SER A 339 21.90 -13.44 10.81
C SER A 339 21.60 -13.81 12.26
N ALA A 340 22.66 -14.05 13.01
CA ALA A 340 22.63 -14.18 14.46
C ALA A 340 22.78 -12.83 15.18
N LEU A 341 22.84 -11.68 14.46
CA LEU A 341 22.95 -10.36 15.08
C LEU A 341 21.72 -10.08 15.96
N LYS A 342 21.98 -9.63 17.17
CA LYS A 342 20.93 -9.21 18.09
C LYS A 342 20.53 -7.77 17.80
N ALA A 343 19.22 -7.49 17.95
CA ALA A 343 18.75 -6.12 17.90
C ALA A 343 19.42 -5.28 19.00
N ALA A 344 19.93 -4.11 18.62
CA ALA A 344 20.47 -3.12 19.55
C ALA A 344 19.33 -2.43 20.32
N TRP A 345 18.19 -2.26 19.65
CA TRP A 345 16.96 -1.74 20.24
C TRP A 345 15.75 -2.42 19.60
N GLN A 346 14.68 -2.51 20.35
CA GLN A 346 13.40 -3.07 19.89
C GLN A 346 12.24 -2.25 20.42
N ALA A 347 11.29 -1.96 19.55
CA ALA A 347 10.02 -1.35 19.94
C ALA A 347 9.20 -2.27 20.86
N PRO A 348 8.20 -1.74 21.58
CA PRO A 348 7.23 -2.56 22.28
C PRO A 348 6.58 -3.60 21.35
N PRO A 349 6.10 -4.74 21.91
CA PRO A 349 5.47 -5.80 21.10
C PRO A 349 4.37 -5.27 20.18
N ARG A 350 4.26 -5.87 18.99
CA ARG A 350 3.30 -5.53 17.93
C ARG A 350 3.49 -4.16 17.26
N HIS A 351 4.54 -3.43 17.59
CA HIS A 351 4.94 -2.28 16.79
C HIS A 351 5.53 -2.76 15.47
N THR A 352 5.22 -2.04 14.40
CA THR A 352 5.74 -2.28 13.04
C THR A 352 6.17 -0.97 12.42
N GLN A 353 6.95 -1.05 11.35
CA GLN A 353 7.26 0.11 10.50
C GLN A 353 7.39 -0.31 9.05
N HIS A 354 6.76 0.44 8.16
CA HIS A 354 6.83 0.26 6.73
C HIS A 354 7.21 1.59 6.07
N GLY A 355 8.23 1.58 5.22
CA GLY A 355 8.73 2.79 4.58
C GLY A 355 9.33 3.82 5.54
N GLY A 356 9.46 5.05 5.08
CA GLY A 356 10.03 6.14 5.86
C GLY A 356 11.55 6.06 6.03
N ASN A 357 12.06 6.72 7.06
CA ASN A 357 13.49 6.78 7.32
C ASN A 357 13.80 6.90 8.81
N LEU A 358 14.95 6.39 9.20
CA LEU A 358 15.61 6.76 10.45
C LEU A 358 16.18 8.17 10.32
N ALA A 359 16.14 8.98 11.40
CA ALA A 359 16.70 10.34 11.39
C ALA A 359 17.71 10.52 12.52
N PRO A 360 18.99 10.84 12.20
CA PRO A 360 19.95 11.28 13.20
C PRO A 360 19.45 12.54 13.92
N VAL A 361 19.64 12.60 15.24
CA VAL A 361 19.28 13.73 16.10
C VAL A 361 20.53 14.20 16.86
N GLY A 362 21.08 15.32 16.44
CA GLY A 362 22.40 15.73 16.91
C GLY A 362 23.50 14.72 16.55
N SER A 363 24.49 14.54 17.40
CA SER A 363 25.66 13.68 17.14
C SER A 363 25.57 12.28 17.77
N SER A 364 24.67 12.07 18.73
CA SER A 364 24.61 10.84 19.54
C SER A 364 23.22 10.26 19.74
N ARG A 365 22.25 10.68 18.96
CA ARG A 365 20.88 10.16 19.05
C ARG A 365 20.32 9.79 17.69
N LEU A 366 19.33 8.90 17.70
CA LEU A 366 18.62 8.43 16.52
C LEU A 366 17.12 8.43 16.79
N ALA A 367 16.35 9.08 15.90
CA ALA A 367 14.90 9.02 15.91
C ALA A 367 14.43 7.83 15.06
N ILE A 368 13.55 7.02 15.63
CA ILE A 368 13.02 5.76 15.08
C ILE A 368 11.51 5.89 14.95
N PRO A 369 10.97 5.79 13.73
CA PRO A 369 9.53 5.74 13.51
C PRO A 369 9.00 4.33 13.77
N THR A 370 7.82 4.22 14.37
CA THR A 370 7.08 2.97 14.49
C THR A 370 5.57 3.24 14.46
N SER A 371 4.78 2.21 14.25
CA SER A 371 3.31 2.28 14.30
C SER A 371 2.72 1.09 15.03
N HIS A 372 1.63 1.31 15.76
CA HIS A 372 0.86 0.27 16.43
C HIS A 372 -0.61 0.69 16.56
N ALA A 373 -1.52 -0.23 16.24
CA ALA A 373 -2.96 -0.05 16.38
C ALA A 373 -3.48 1.30 15.80
N GLY A 374 -3.06 1.63 14.58
CA GLY A 374 -3.47 2.86 13.88
C GLY A 374 -2.85 4.14 14.41
N ARG A 375 -1.82 4.06 15.22
CA ARG A 375 -1.14 5.19 15.81
C ARG A 375 0.35 5.19 15.51
N ALA A 376 0.85 6.34 15.09
CA ALA A 376 2.27 6.56 14.87
C ALA A 376 3.01 6.82 16.19
N TYR A 377 4.28 6.44 16.24
CA TYR A 377 5.17 6.69 17.37
C TYR A 377 6.54 7.16 16.87
N VAL A 378 7.14 8.07 17.60
CA VAL A 378 8.55 8.40 17.46
C VAL A 378 9.26 8.05 18.75
N SER A 379 10.31 7.26 18.64
CA SER A 379 11.22 6.99 19.76
C SER A 379 12.60 7.58 19.44
N VAL A 380 13.21 8.30 20.37
CA VAL A 380 14.59 8.74 20.26
C VAL A 380 15.44 7.92 21.21
N VAL A 381 16.53 7.36 20.68
CA VAL A 381 17.47 6.52 21.42
C VAL A 381 18.86 7.18 21.43
N ASP A 382 19.62 6.91 22.46
CA ASP A 382 21.04 7.24 22.51
C ASP A 382 21.84 6.19 21.71
N THR A 383 22.75 6.62 20.81
CA THR A 383 23.46 5.70 19.91
C THR A 383 24.68 5.01 20.54
N ASP A 384 25.05 5.38 21.74
CA ASP A 384 26.14 4.74 22.48
C ASP A 384 25.61 3.64 23.42
N THR A 385 24.48 3.91 24.09
CA THR A 385 23.88 2.95 25.06
C THR A 385 22.71 2.18 24.51
N TRP A 386 22.04 2.67 23.47
CA TRP A 386 20.77 2.18 22.91
C TRP A 386 19.57 2.29 23.85
N ASP A 387 19.72 3.08 24.92
CA ASP A 387 18.60 3.37 25.80
C ASP A 387 17.64 4.37 25.16
N SER A 388 16.35 4.18 25.40
CA SER A 388 15.33 5.14 24.98
C SER A 388 15.44 6.42 25.78
N VAL A 389 15.68 7.54 25.10
CA VAL A 389 15.67 8.87 25.70
C VAL A 389 14.23 9.31 25.95
N TRP A 390 13.39 9.17 24.93
CA TRP A 390 11.96 9.39 25.03
C TRP A 390 11.21 8.63 23.92
N SER A 391 9.91 8.41 24.11
CA SER A 391 9.01 7.85 23.12
C SER A 391 7.65 8.55 23.19
N MET A 392 7.12 8.98 22.05
CA MET A 392 5.90 9.78 21.95
C MET A 392 4.95 9.19 20.92
N PRO A 393 3.68 8.93 21.30
CA PRO A 393 2.62 8.66 20.34
C PRO A 393 2.23 9.96 19.61
N LEU A 394 1.97 9.85 18.30
CA LEU A 394 1.55 10.95 17.45
C LEU A 394 0.15 10.70 16.89
N ASP A 395 -0.50 11.74 16.42
CA ASP A 395 -1.68 11.58 15.60
C ASP A 395 -1.30 11.08 14.20
N GLY A 396 -2.18 10.25 13.63
CA GLY A 396 -1.95 9.59 12.34
C GLY A 396 -1.48 8.14 12.47
N ASP A 397 -1.26 7.52 11.35
CA ASP A 397 -1.04 6.08 11.19
C ASP A 397 0.45 5.70 11.12
N THR A 398 1.02 5.67 9.89
CA THR A 398 2.41 5.29 9.65
C THR A 398 3.23 6.51 9.31
N ILE A 399 4.41 6.66 9.92
CA ILE A 399 5.32 7.76 9.62
C ILE A 399 6.03 7.49 8.29
N THR A 400 5.83 8.38 7.33
CA THR A 400 6.47 8.34 6.01
C THR A 400 7.76 9.14 5.96
N SER A 401 7.93 10.09 6.88
CA SER A 401 9.15 10.90 6.96
C SER A 401 9.43 11.39 8.36
N LEU A 402 10.70 11.28 8.76
CA LEU A 402 11.29 11.98 9.90
C LEU A 402 12.41 12.91 9.39
N THR A 403 12.37 14.16 9.80
CA THR A 403 13.38 15.15 9.40
C THR A 403 13.77 16.03 10.57
N GLN A 404 15.06 16.07 10.93
CA GLN A 404 15.59 17.06 11.85
C GLN A 404 15.74 18.40 11.13
N HIS A 405 15.32 19.49 11.75
CA HIS A 405 15.55 20.85 11.28
C HIS A 405 16.17 21.69 12.40
N GLY A 406 17.32 22.30 12.09
CA GLY A 406 18.10 22.99 13.11
C GLY A 406 18.62 22.03 14.19
N ALA A 407 18.90 22.56 15.38
CA ALA A 407 19.41 21.77 16.49
C ALA A 407 18.32 21.05 17.31
N ASP A 408 17.07 21.55 17.27
CA ASP A 408 16.06 21.28 18.29
C ASP A 408 14.67 20.90 17.75
N ALA A 409 14.46 20.87 16.45
CA ALA A 409 13.17 20.49 15.86
C ALA A 409 13.25 19.14 15.12
N LEU A 410 12.31 18.24 15.41
CA LEU A 410 12.09 16.99 14.70
C LEU A 410 10.69 17.00 14.10
N ILE A 411 10.60 16.88 12.78
CA ILE A 411 9.33 16.90 12.05
C ILE A 411 8.99 15.48 11.64
N ALA A 412 7.82 15.02 12.06
CA ALA A 412 7.24 13.75 11.65
C ALA A 412 6.03 13.98 10.74
N VAL A 413 5.99 13.28 9.64
CA VAL A 413 4.84 13.28 8.70
C VAL A 413 4.31 11.88 8.56
N THR A 414 2.99 11.72 8.65
CA THR A 414 2.32 10.44 8.49
C THR A 414 1.70 10.28 7.12
N PHE A 415 1.45 9.06 6.73
CA PHE A 415 0.78 8.72 5.47
C PHE A 415 -0.61 9.37 5.34
N SER A 416 -1.32 9.50 6.45
CA SER A 416 -2.64 10.15 6.51
C SER A 416 -2.59 11.69 6.47
N GLY A 417 -1.39 12.30 6.40
CA GLY A 417 -1.22 13.74 6.28
C GLY A 417 -1.17 14.50 7.62
N ALA A 418 -1.02 13.82 8.74
CA ALA A 418 -0.71 14.48 10.01
C ALA A 418 0.77 14.88 10.03
N ILE A 419 1.04 16.13 10.39
CA ILE A 419 2.39 16.69 10.54
C ILE A 419 2.55 17.11 11.98
N THR A 420 3.59 16.64 12.64
CA THR A 420 3.90 16.99 14.03
C THR A 420 5.33 17.48 14.12
N CYS A 421 5.53 18.65 14.67
CA CYS A 421 6.85 19.16 15.06
C CYS A 421 7.07 18.91 16.54
N LEU A 422 8.15 18.21 16.85
CA LEU A 422 8.56 17.83 18.18
C LEU A 422 9.82 18.61 18.57
N ASP A 423 9.96 18.88 19.85
CA ASP A 423 11.26 19.22 20.42
C ASP A 423 12.14 17.97 20.43
N SER A 424 13.29 18.02 19.79
CA SER A 424 14.14 16.84 19.60
C SER A 424 14.76 16.29 20.88
N ASP A 425 14.93 17.14 21.90
CA ASP A 425 15.51 16.74 23.18
C ASP A 425 14.51 16.11 24.14
N SER A 426 13.31 16.67 24.18
CA SER A 426 12.28 16.28 25.16
C SER A 426 11.12 15.45 24.58
N GLY A 427 10.95 15.43 23.25
CA GLY A 427 9.79 14.85 22.59
C GLY A 427 8.50 15.65 22.75
N GLN A 428 8.55 16.84 23.36
CA GLN A 428 7.35 17.66 23.52
C GLN A 428 6.84 18.18 22.18
N VAL A 429 5.54 18.08 21.97
CA VAL A 429 4.89 18.59 20.76
C VAL A 429 4.93 20.13 20.78
N ARG A 430 5.57 20.74 19.78
CA ARG A 430 5.58 22.17 19.55
C ARG A 430 4.32 22.62 18.83
N TRP A 431 3.95 21.89 17.80
CA TRP A 431 2.70 22.06 17.04
C TRP A 431 2.34 20.80 16.27
N THR A 432 1.05 20.68 15.96
CA THR A 432 0.52 19.63 15.09
C THR A 432 -0.39 20.27 14.03
N ARG A 433 -0.35 19.74 12.83
CA ARG A 433 -1.20 20.14 11.70
C ARG A 433 -1.72 18.90 10.99
N THR A 434 -2.98 18.94 10.58
CA THR A 434 -3.53 17.93 9.66
C THR A 434 -3.80 18.62 8.35
N LEU A 435 -3.30 18.06 7.26
CA LEU A 435 -3.51 18.59 5.93
C LEU A 435 -5.00 18.51 5.56
N PRO A 436 -5.53 19.47 4.77
CA PRO A 436 -6.88 19.39 4.24
C PRO A 436 -7.13 18.04 3.54
N ARG A 437 -8.38 17.55 3.60
CA ARG A 437 -8.76 16.25 3.02
C ARG A 437 -8.02 15.05 3.63
N ALA A 438 -7.71 15.10 4.91
CA ALA A 438 -7.04 14.03 5.64
C ALA A 438 -7.70 12.63 5.48
N ARG A 439 -8.96 12.56 5.06
CA ARG A 439 -9.67 11.29 4.81
C ARG A 439 -9.13 10.57 3.58
N HIS A 440 -8.70 11.31 2.56
CA HIS A 440 -8.15 10.81 1.30
C HIS A 440 -6.71 11.30 1.04
N ALA A 441 -6.15 12.14 1.93
CA ALA A 441 -4.81 12.66 1.76
C ALA A 441 -3.79 11.53 1.93
N ARG A 442 -2.91 11.42 0.97
CA ARG A 442 -1.81 10.44 0.93
C ARG A 442 -0.53 11.20 0.74
N VAL A 443 0.20 11.35 1.81
CA VAL A 443 1.54 11.94 1.75
C VAL A 443 2.53 10.82 1.52
N LEU A 444 2.70 10.42 0.28
CA LEU A 444 3.70 9.42 -0.11
C LEU A 444 5.11 10.00 -0.13
N ASN A 445 5.23 11.33 -0.17
CA ASN A 445 6.52 12.02 -0.21
C ASN A 445 6.96 12.51 1.14
N ALA A 446 8.26 12.43 1.32
CA ALA A 446 8.89 13.19 2.39
C ALA A 446 8.75 14.70 2.11
N PRO A 447 8.33 15.49 3.09
CA PRO A 447 8.29 16.93 2.93
C PRO A 447 9.67 17.49 2.72
N VAL A 448 9.75 18.65 2.07
CA VAL A 448 11.00 19.37 1.88
C VAL A 448 11.07 20.49 2.90
N VAL A 449 12.10 20.45 3.74
CA VAL A 449 12.41 21.55 4.66
C VAL A 449 13.49 22.40 4.03
N THR A 450 13.24 23.70 3.95
CA THR A 450 14.20 24.67 3.40
C THR A 450 15.00 25.36 4.51
N ASP A 451 16.18 25.89 4.17
CA ASP A 451 16.97 26.73 5.08
C ASP A 451 16.25 28.02 5.50
N LEU A 452 15.22 28.39 4.76
CA LEU A 452 14.34 29.53 5.09
C LEU A 452 13.35 29.22 6.22
N GLY A 453 13.30 27.96 6.70
CA GLY A 453 12.34 27.51 7.72
C GLY A 453 10.93 27.29 7.14
N THR A 454 10.83 27.05 5.84
CA THR A 454 9.58 26.64 5.18
C THR A 454 9.57 25.14 5.01
N LEU A 455 8.50 24.49 5.48
CA LEU A 455 8.19 23.09 5.24
C LEU A 455 7.20 23.02 4.07
N ILE A 456 7.59 22.37 2.98
CA ILE A 456 6.74 22.21 1.80
C ILE A 456 6.19 20.80 1.79
N VAL A 457 4.87 20.69 1.73
CA VAL A 457 4.13 19.42 1.72
C VAL A 457 3.19 19.40 0.54
N GLY A 458 3.20 18.29 -0.20
CA GLY A 458 2.23 18.02 -1.26
C GLY A 458 1.03 17.23 -0.73
N THR A 459 -0.15 17.64 -1.15
CA THR A 459 -1.38 16.86 -1.08
C THR A 459 -1.80 16.44 -2.48
N LEU A 460 -2.93 15.76 -2.63
CA LEU A 460 -3.41 15.30 -3.93
C LEU A 460 -3.57 16.41 -4.98
N ASP A 461 -3.89 17.62 -4.55
CA ASP A 461 -4.25 18.73 -5.43
C ASP A 461 -3.52 20.05 -5.14
N HIS A 462 -2.75 20.13 -4.05
CA HIS A 462 -2.11 21.36 -3.63
C HIS A 462 -0.67 21.15 -3.14
N LEU A 463 0.14 22.19 -3.26
CA LEU A 463 1.34 22.35 -2.45
C LEU A 463 1.06 23.39 -1.36
N THR A 464 1.49 23.09 -0.16
CA THR A 464 1.36 24.00 0.98
C THR A 464 2.73 24.23 1.60
N GLY A 465 3.08 25.51 1.78
CA GLY A 465 4.24 25.93 2.55
C GLY A 465 3.80 26.26 3.98
N LEU A 466 4.44 25.61 4.96
CA LEU A 466 4.21 25.82 6.38
C LEU A 466 5.45 26.39 7.04
N SER A 467 5.28 27.27 8.05
CA SER A 467 6.38 27.69 8.92
C SER A 467 6.81 26.53 9.80
N VAL A 468 8.08 26.13 9.74
CA VAL A 468 8.65 25.11 10.62
C VAL A 468 8.53 25.51 12.09
N ALA A 469 8.68 26.81 12.39
CA ALA A 469 8.65 27.31 13.76
C ALA A 469 7.26 27.22 14.41
N THR A 470 6.18 27.41 13.64
CA THR A 470 4.83 27.56 14.19
C THR A 470 3.77 26.63 13.61
N GLY A 471 4.07 25.93 12.52
CA GLY A 471 3.09 25.17 11.76
C GLY A 471 2.07 26.03 11.00
N ALA A 472 2.22 27.36 11.04
CA ALA A 472 1.30 28.25 10.34
C ALA A 472 1.48 28.12 8.82
N GLU A 473 0.38 28.14 8.09
CA GLU A 473 0.38 28.19 6.65
C GLU A 473 0.92 29.52 6.17
N LEU A 474 1.92 29.48 5.32
CA LEU A 474 2.53 30.64 4.68
C LEU A 474 1.89 30.91 3.32
N TRP A 475 1.63 29.85 2.56
CA TRP A 475 1.00 29.88 1.26
C TRP A 475 0.45 28.51 0.87
N THR A 476 -0.51 28.49 -0.01
CA THR A 476 -0.99 27.29 -0.71
C THR A 476 -1.12 27.61 -2.19
N THR A 477 -0.76 26.68 -3.06
CA THR A 477 -0.82 26.86 -4.50
C THR A 477 -1.40 25.63 -5.18
N ASP A 478 -2.29 25.89 -6.15
CA ASP A 478 -2.86 24.89 -7.06
C ASP A 478 -1.89 24.63 -8.22
N VAL A 479 -0.73 24.10 -7.93
CA VAL A 479 0.28 23.78 -8.97
C VAL A 479 -0.21 22.67 -9.89
N LEU A 480 -1.20 21.93 -9.44
CA LEU A 480 -1.68 20.70 -10.06
C LEU A 480 -3.18 20.82 -10.28
N ALA A 481 -3.68 20.46 -11.46
CA ALA A 481 -5.11 20.30 -11.65
C ALA A 481 -5.65 19.20 -10.71
N PRO A 482 -6.91 19.27 -10.27
CA PRO A 482 -7.48 18.27 -9.40
C PRO A 482 -7.44 16.90 -10.08
N VAL A 483 -6.61 16.01 -9.54
CA VAL A 483 -6.47 14.63 -10.01
C VAL A 483 -6.51 13.74 -8.80
N ASP A 484 -7.38 12.75 -8.82
CA ASP A 484 -7.58 11.83 -7.70
C ASP A 484 -6.36 10.94 -7.38
N THR A 485 -5.33 10.97 -8.21
CA THR A 485 -4.18 10.07 -8.11
C THR A 485 -2.85 10.77 -8.38
N LEU A 486 -2.39 11.61 -7.46
CA LEU A 486 -0.99 12.04 -7.44
C LEU A 486 -0.15 11.04 -6.65
N MET A 487 0.39 10.08 -7.35
CA MET A 487 1.48 9.28 -6.81
C MET A 487 2.79 10.00 -7.09
N THR A 488 3.46 10.41 -6.05
CA THR A 488 4.80 10.97 -6.14
C THR A 488 5.77 9.91 -5.63
N TYR A 489 6.79 9.59 -6.42
CA TYR A 489 7.72 8.51 -6.10
C TYR A 489 8.96 8.98 -5.34
N GLY A 490 9.16 10.29 -5.13
CA GLY A 490 10.38 10.74 -4.54
C GLY A 490 10.27 12.00 -3.69
N ARG A 491 11.31 12.20 -2.86
CA ARG A 491 11.50 13.45 -2.11
C ARG A 491 11.99 14.54 -3.05
N GLY A 492 11.42 15.74 -2.91
CA GLY A 492 11.94 16.95 -3.51
C GLY A 492 13.27 17.41 -2.90
N LEU A 493 13.88 18.39 -3.53
CA LEU A 493 15.15 18.98 -3.12
C LEU A 493 15.02 20.50 -3.03
N ALA A 494 15.53 21.09 -1.94
CA ALA A 494 15.66 22.52 -1.76
C ALA A 494 17.09 22.99 -2.05
N SER A 495 17.22 24.09 -2.79
CA SER A 495 18.45 24.84 -2.96
C SER A 495 18.15 26.33 -2.81
N GLY A 496 18.52 26.92 -1.66
CA GLY A 496 18.13 28.27 -1.31
C GLY A 496 16.60 28.43 -1.23
N HIS A 497 16.03 29.27 -2.10
CA HIS A 497 14.58 29.45 -2.20
C HIS A 497 13.89 28.58 -3.25
N ILE A 498 14.65 27.86 -4.06
CA ILE A 498 14.13 26.97 -5.11
C ILE A 498 13.88 25.60 -4.50
N VAL A 499 12.67 25.09 -4.68
CA VAL A 499 12.32 23.71 -4.32
C VAL A 499 11.84 22.97 -5.53
N VAL A 500 12.55 21.91 -5.90
CA VAL A 500 12.19 21.05 -7.03
C VAL A 500 11.50 19.80 -6.47
N LEU A 501 10.35 19.47 -7.03
CA LEU A 501 9.49 18.37 -6.59
C LEU A 501 9.26 17.40 -7.75
N PRO A 502 9.42 16.09 -7.54
CA PRO A 502 9.06 15.07 -8.51
C PRO A 502 7.57 14.73 -8.41
N PHE A 503 6.91 14.61 -9.55
CA PHE A 503 5.51 14.20 -9.66
C PHE A 503 5.35 13.01 -10.59
N SER A 504 4.44 12.10 -10.25
CA SER A 504 3.99 11.02 -11.12
C SER A 504 2.49 11.15 -11.40
N GLY A 505 1.97 10.30 -12.28
CA GLY A 505 0.59 10.39 -12.74
C GLY A 505 0.45 11.25 -14.00
N PRO A 506 -0.73 11.83 -14.28
CA PRO A 506 -0.97 12.58 -15.53
C PRO A 506 -0.09 13.81 -15.68
N TYR A 507 0.35 14.41 -14.58
CA TYR A 507 1.29 15.55 -14.55
C TYR A 507 2.72 15.13 -14.20
N ARG A 508 3.07 13.90 -14.59
CA ARG A 508 4.40 13.34 -14.34
C ARG A 508 5.51 14.27 -14.79
N GLY A 509 6.52 14.47 -13.94
CA GLY A 509 7.66 15.31 -14.24
C GLY A 509 8.26 15.95 -13.02
N LEU A 510 8.91 17.08 -13.25
CA LEU A 510 9.53 17.89 -12.21
C LEU A 510 8.92 19.29 -12.23
N THR A 511 8.63 19.83 -11.07
CA THR A 511 8.18 21.22 -10.92
C THR A 511 9.01 21.93 -9.84
N ALA A 512 9.51 23.10 -10.17
CA ALA A 512 10.17 23.98 -9.22
C ALA A 512 9.23 25.08 -8.74
N VAL A 513 9.22 25.30 -7.45
CA VAL A 513 8.49 26.40 -6.81
C VAL A 513 9.41 27.27 -5.96
N ASP A 514 9.03 28.54 -5.80
CA ASP A 514 9.68 29.42 -4.82
C ASP A 514 9.17 29.09 -3.42
N ALA A 515 10.06 28.76 -2.49
CA ALA A 515 9.71 28.39 -1.13
C ALA A 515 9.07 29.53 -0.34
N ARG A 516 9.21 30.78 -0.78
CA ARG A 516 8.71 31.98 -0.08
C ARG A 516 7.23 32.23 -0.31
N ASP A 517 6.70 31.88 -1.52
CA ASP A 517 5.33 32.23 -1.93
C ASP A 517 4.63 31.12 -2.75
N GLY A 518 5.27 30.00 -2.99
CA GLY A 518 4.73 28.86 -3.74
C GLY A 518 4.62 29.07 -5.25
N LYS A 519 5.16 30.18 -5.77
CA LYS A 519 5.10 30.47 -7.20
C LYS A 519 5.90 29.46 -8.00
N VAL A 520 5.28 28.92 -9.06
CA VAL A 520 5.98 28.04 -10.02
C VAL A 520 7.06 28.82 -10.74
N LEU A 521 8.29 28.35 -10.67
CA LEU A 521 9.46 28.89 -11.36
C LEU A 521 9.63 28.26 -12.74
N TRP A 522 9.53 26.94 -12.79
CA TRP A 522 9.53 26.15 -14.03
C TRP A 522 8.83 24.80 -13.79
N SER A 523 8.43 24.15 -14.87
CA SER A 523 7.80 22.83 -14.84
C SER A 523 8.18 22.03 -16.07
N GLN A 524 8.52 20.77 -15.88
CA GLN A 524 8.73 19.76 -16.92
C GLN A 524 7.66 18.69 -16.75
N THR A 525 6.63 18.73 -17.57
CA THR A 525 5.50 17.80 -17.54
C THR A 525 5.53 16.78 -18.70
N SER A 526 6.56 16.85 -19.55
CA SER A 526 6.76 15.92 -20.65
C SER A 526 7.94 15.00 -20.37
N GLY A 527 7.81 13.75 -20.75
CA GLY A 527 8.86 12.74 -20.61
C GLY A 527 8.54 11.66 -19.57
N PRO A 528 9.50 10.79 -19.30
CA PRO A 528 9.32 9.69 -18.35
C PRO A 528 9.12 10.20 -16.92
N ALA A 529 8.29 9.48 -16.15
CA ALA A 529 8.05 9.83 -14.75
C ALA A 529 9.35 9.73 -13.93
N PRO A 530 9.60 10.67 -12.99
CA PRO A 530 10.65 10.49 -12.00
C PRO A 530 10.26 9.33 -11.06
N THR A 531 11.22 8.48 -10.72
CA THR A 531 11.00 7.29 -9.89
C THR A 531 11.78 7.29 -8.59
N SER A 532 12.79 8.18 -8.46
CA SER A 532 13.61 8.30 -7.24
C SER A 532 13.46 9.65 -6.57
N ASN A 533 14.03 9.79 -5.39
CA ASN A 533 14.30 11.09 -4.78
C ASN A 533 15.25 11.91 -5.66
N LEU A 534 15.16 13.23 -5.54
CA LEU A 534 16.18 14.13 -6.08
C LEU A 534 17.41 14.11 -5.17
N THR A 535 18.55 13.78 -5.74
CA THR A 535 19.82 13.72 -5.01
C THR A 535 20.72 14.88 -5.44
N PRO A 536 21.16 15.77 -4.52
CA PRO A 536 22.05 16.87 -4.88
C PRO A 536 23.44 16.37 -5.23
N ILE A 537 24.08 16.99 -6.22
CA ILE A 537 25.51 16.84 -6.48
C ILE A 537 26.26 17.86 -5.62
N PRO A 538 27.10 17.42 -4.65
CA PRO A 538 27.77 18.34 -3.74
C PRO A 538 28.56 19.44 -4.45
N GLY A 539 28.44 20.67 -3.98
CA GLY A 539 29.18 21.84 -4.51
C GLY A 539 28.65 22.38 -5.85
N THR A 540 27.51 21.90 -6.31
CA THR A 540 26.86 22.37 -7.55
C THR A 540 25.41 22.76 -7.29
N ASP A 541 24.76 23.37 -8.29
CA ASP A 541 23.30 23.58 -8.37
C ASP A 541 22.59 22.49 -9.18
N HIS A 542 23.18 21.32 -9.29
CA HIS A 542 22.66 20.18 -10.03
C HIS A 542 22.12 19.11 -9.10
N ALA A 543 21.16 18.33 -9.62
CA ALA A 543 20.62 17.16 -8.95
C ALA A 543 20.46 15.98 -9.92
N LEU A 544 20.46 14.78 -9.33
CA LEU A 544 20.25 13.52 -10.03
C LEU A 544 18.82 13.00 -9.77
N VAL A 545 18.22 12.38 -10.77
CA VAL A 545 16.93 11.73 -10.68
C VAL A 545 16.85 10.52 -11.60
N MET A 546 16.25 9.42 -11.11
CA MET A 546 15.92 8.26 -11.94
C MET A 546 14.61 8.47 -12.67
N ARG A 547 14.49 7.91 -13.88
CA ARG A 547 13.30 8.00 -14.75
C ARG A 547 12.81 6.63 -15.17
N ALA A 548 11.48 6.47 -15.24
CA ALA A 548 10.80 5.20 -15.49
C ALA A 548 10.98 4.64 -16.92
N SER A 549 11.33 5.46 -17.90
CA SER A 549 11.53 4.99 -19.27
C SER A 549 12.98 4.67 -19.51
N SER A 550 13.25 3.44 -19.93
CA SER A 550 14.60 2.91 -20.17
C SER A 550 15.54 2.95 -18.96
N GLU A 551 14.98 3.03 -17.76
CA GLU A 551 15.74 3.07 -16.50
C GLU A 551 16.95 4.00 -16.62
N SER A 552 16.65 5.26 -16.88
CA SER A 552 17.67 6.26 -17.11
C SER A 552 17.88 7.13 -15.86
N ILE A 553 19.10 7.59 -15.70
CA ILE A 553 19.48 8.64 -14.76
C ILE A 553 19.66 9.96 -15.51
N GLU A 554 19.11 11.02 -14.96
CA GLU A 554 19.30 12.39 -15.46
C GLU A 554 20.00 13.26 -14.43
N CYS A 555 20.90 14.12 -14.90
CA CYS A 555 21.41 15.26 -14.17
C CYS A 555 20.67 16.52 -14.63
N ILE A 556 20.06 17.22 -13.70
CA ILE A 556 19.30 18.44 -13.97
C ILE A 556 19.92 19.66 -13.26
N GLU A 557 19.82 20.83 -13.88
CA GLU A 557 20.08 22.11 -13.25
C GLU A 557 18.85 22.55 -12.43
N LEU A 558 19.00 22.82 -11.15
CA LEU A 558 17.88 23.13 -10.24
C LEU A 558 17.20 24.46 -10.57
N THR A 559 17.95 25.42 -11.11
CA THR A 559 17.46 26.78 -11.37
C THR A 559 16.53 26.85 -12.59
N THR A 560 16.79 26.03 -13.61
CA THR A 560 16.09 26.08 -14.91
C THR A 560 15.33 24.80 -15.24
N GLY A 561 15.68 23.70 -14.57
CA GLY A 561 15.21 22.35 -14.94
C GLY A 561 15.91 21.76 -16.16
N ALA A 562 16.93 22.43 -16.70
CA ALA A 562 17.62 21.93 -17.89
C ALA A 562 18.30 20.57 -17.61
N CYS A 563 18.09 19.61 -18.51
CA CYS A 563 18.81 18.34 -18.47
C CYS A 563 20.25 18.58 -18.97
N MET A 564 21.22 18.36 -18.09
CA MET A 564 22.65 18.52 -18.38
C MET A 564 23.19 17.32 -19.14
N TRP A 565 22.80 16.14 -18.71
CA TRP A 565 23.07 14.87 -19.37
C TRP A 565 22.06 13.81 -18.92
N ARG A 566 21.93 12.76 -19.73
CA ARG A 566 21.09 11.59 -19.45
C ARG A 566 21.84 10.35 -19.86
N THR A 567 21.72 9.29 -19.03
CA THR A 567 22.34 7.98 -19.30
C THR A 567 21.29 6.91 -19.11
N ASP A 568 21.13 6.05 -20.12
CA ASP A 568 20.33 4.84 -20.07
C ASP A 568 21.16 3.74 -19.38
N LEU A 569 20.62 3.18 -18.31
CA LEU A 569 21.28 2.13 -17.54
C LEU A 569 20.91 0.71 -18.03
N GLY A 570 19.91 0.60 -18.92
CA GLY A 570 19.46 -0.67 -19.48
C GLY A 570 18.89 -1.66 -18.46
N GLY A 571 18.60 -1.18 -17.26
CA GLY A 571 18.14 -2.02 -16.16
C GLY A 571 16.61 -2.09 -16.07
N LYS A 572 16.13 -2.68 -14.98
CA LYS A 572 14.71 -2.72 -14.64
C LYS A 572 14.34 -1.54 -13.74
N PHE A 573 13.04 -1.27 -13.65
CA PHE A 573 12.46 -0.21 -12.83
C PHE A 573 13.05 -0.13 -11.43
N THR A 574 13.45 1.08 -11.01
CA THR A 574 13.96 1.33 -9.66
C THR A 574 13.39 2.60 -9.06
N THR A 575 13.19 2.59 -7.74
CA THR A 575 12.86 3.77 -6.95
C THR A 575 14.03 4.26 -6.11
N VAL A 576 15.18 3.60 -6.24
CA VAL A 576 16.39 3.89 -5.46
C VAL A 576 17.09 5.13 -6.01
N SER A 577 17.44 6.03 -5.12
CA SER A 577 18.15 7.26 -5.50
C SER A 577 19.62 6.98 -5.81
N PRO A 578 20.19 7.59 -6.86
CA PRO A 578 21.61 7.53 -7.13
C PRO A 578 22.41 8.24 -6.03
N VAL A 579 23.60 7.75 -5.75
CA VAL A 579 24.48 8.27 -4.68
C VAL A 579 25.74 8.91 -5.27
N PRO A 580 25.92 10.22 -5.16
CA PRO A 580 27.20 10.86 -5.48
C PRO A 580 28.28 10.45 -4.49
N THR A 581 29.48 10.15 -4.99
CA THR A 581 30.68 9.82 -4.24
C THR A 581 31.86 10.70 -4.66
N SER A 582 32.98 10.59 -3.99
CA SER A 582 34.23 11.25 -4.39
C SER A 582 34.76 10.75 -5.75
N ALA A 583 34.42 9.50 -6.15
CA ALA A 583 34.88 8.88 -7.38
C ALA A 583 33.91 9.07 -8.55
N GLY A 584 32.62 9.40 -8.30
CA GLY A 584 31.59 9.51 -9.32
C GLY A 584 30.18 9.36 -8.74
N ILE A 585 29.29 8.76 -9.50
CA ILE A 585 27.90 8.48 -9.10
C ILE A 585 27.68 6.97 -9.13
N VAL A 586 27.11 6.43 -8.07
CA VAL A 586 26.66 5.04 -8.03
C VAL A 586 25.14 5.00 -8.19
N ALA A 587 24.66 4.28 -9.18
CA ALA A 587 23.25 4.00 -9.43
C ALA A 587 23.00 2.50 -9.34
N ILE A 588 21.88 2.11 -8.72
CA ILE A 588 21.50 0.71 -8.53
C ILE A 588 20.13 0.50 -9.15
N THR A 589 20.02 -0.48 -10.04
CA THR A 589 18.75 -0.85 -10.66
C THR A 589 18.07 -2.00 -9.93
N SER A 590 16.79 -2.25 -10.23
CA SER A 590 15.96 -3.22 -9.50
C SER A 590 16.44 -4.67 -9.61
N ASP A 591 17.18 -5.01 -10.64
CA ASP A 591 17.82 -6.31 -10.81
C ASP A 591 19.14 -6.45 -10.01
N GLY A 592 19.50 -5.44 -9.22
CA GLY A 592 20.73 -5.42 -8.43
C GLY A 592 21.97 -4.99 -9.19
N THR A 593 21.84 -4.57 -10.46
CA THR A 593 22.97 -4.04 -11.23
C THR A 593 23.46 -2.73 -10.63
N VAL A 594 24.74 -2.62 -10.39
CA VAL A 594 25.42 -1.43 -9.89
C VAL A 594 26.18 -0.78 -11.04
N SER A 595 25.88 0.49 -11.30
CA SER A 595 26.52 1.31 -12.34
C SER A 595 27.28 2.46 -11.72
N GLU A 596 28.53 2.64 -12.14
CA GLU A 596 29.36 3.79 -11.75
C GLU A 596 29.47 4.75 -12.93
N LEU A 597 29.18 6.02 -12.68
CA LEU A 597 29.12 7.05 -13.72
C LEU A 597 30.01 8.24 -13.36
N ASP A 598 30.58 8.85 -14.38
CA ASP A 598 31.28 10.14 -14.28
C ASP A 598 30.29 11.26 -13.93
N THR A 599 30.55 12.00 -12.88
CA THR A 599 29.64 13.04 -12.36
C THR A 599 29.37 14.15 -13.38
N ALA A 600 30.35 14.54 -14.19
CA ALA A 600 30.21 15.68 -15.10
C ALA A 600 29.51 15.31 -16.42
N THR A 601 29.68 14.07 -16.87
CA THR A 601 29.23 13.63 -18.20
C THR A 601 28.18 12.53 -18.18
N GLY A 602 27.95 11.89 -17.04
CA GLY A 602 27.08 10.72 -16.88
C GLY A 602 27.58 9.46 -17.58
N LYS A 603 28.80 9.45 -18.14
CA LYS A 603 29.34 8.28 -18.84
C LYS A 603 29.71 7.19 -17.86
N PRO A 604 29.43 5.90 -18.17
CA PRO A 604 29.88 4.81 -17.37
C PRO A 604 31.40 4.84 -17.17
N LEU A 605 31.85 4.69 -15.92
CA LEU A 605 33.27 4.57 -15.54
C LEU A 605 33.73 3.11 -15.61
N THR A 606 32.82 2.19 -15.26
CA THR A 606 33.00 0.74 -15.40
C THR A 606 32.16 0.21 -16.56
N LYS A 607 32.45 -0.98 -17.07
CA LYS A 607 31.52 -1.62 -18.01
C LYS A 607 30.24 -1.96 -17.28
N ALA A 608 29.13 -1.43 -17.79
CA ALA A 608 27.80 -1.79 -17.32
C ALA A 608 27.68 -3.33 -17.27
N ASN A 609 27.11 -3.87 -16.19
CA ASN A 609 26.89 -5.29 -15.90
C ASN A 609 28.06 -6.11 -15.33
N GLU A 610 29.16 -5.49 -14.92
CA GLU A 610 30.25 -6.23 -14.23
C GLU A 610 30.01 -6.30 -12.70
N LEU A 611 29.21 -5.40 -12.10
CA LEU A 611 28.93 -5.37 -10.67
C LEU A 611 27.45 -5.66 -10.41
N THR A 612 27.16 -6.63 -9.57
CA THR A 612 25.79 -6.94 -9.16
C THR A 612 25.71 -7.25 -7.67
N LEU A 613 24.58 -6.95 -7.05
CA LEU A 613 24.30 -7.31 -5.65
C LEU A 613 23.96 -8.80 -5.48
N GLY A 614 24.42 -9.68 -6.30
CA GLY A 614 24.06 -11.10 -6.23
C GLY A 614 22.57 -11.35 -6.50
N SER A 615 22.07 -12.53 -6.13
CA SER A 615 20.64 -12.84 -6.28
C SER A 615 19.79 -11.96 -5.37
N VAL A 616 19.04 -11.04 -5.95
CA VAL A 616 18.16 -10.12 -5.25
C VAL A 616 16.77 -10.74 -5.21
N ASP A 617 16.48 -11.49 -4.14
CA ASP A 617 15.13 -11.96 -3.86
C ASP A 617 14.35 -10.85 -3.17
N GLY A 618 13.22 -10.43 -3.74
CA GLY A 618 12.43 -9.40 -3.12
C GLY A 618 11.12 -9.15 -3.85
N TRP A 619 10.37 -8.22 -3.32
CA TRP A 619 9.17 -7.68 -3.94
C TRP A 619 9.35 -6.19 -4.19
N GLY A 620 8.55 -5.64 -5.09
CA GLY A 620 8.46 -4.21 -5.28
C GLY A 620 7.01 -3.73 -5.20
N PRO A 621 6.80 -2.43 -5.03
CA PRO A 621 5.46 -1.87 -5.08
C PRO A 621 4.87 -2.03 -6.49
N TYR A 622 3.55 -2.15 -6.53
CA TYR A 622 2.77 -2.19 -7.76
C TYR A 622 3.31 -3.14 -8.84
N ARG A 623 3.35 -4.45 -8.50
CA ARG A 623 3.71 -5.52 -9.45
C ARG A 623 5.12 -5.45 -10.02
N SER A 624 5.97 -4.58 -9.51
CA SER A 624 7.37 -4.61 -9.87
C SER A 624 8.03 -5.77 -9.13
N THR A 625 8.35 -6.80 -9.84
CA THR A 625 9.11 -7.95 -9.32
C THR A 625 10.59 -7.74 -9.51
N GLY A 626 11.38 -8.36 -8.68
CA GLY A 626 12.84 -8.29 -8.74
C GLY A 626 13.45 -7.03 -8.14
N ILE A 627 12.66 -6.11 -7.57
CA ILE A 627 13.19 -4.98 -6.81
C ILE A 627 13.66 -5.52 -5.47
N GLY A 628 14.94 -5.80 -5.37
CA GLY A 628 15.52 -6.19 -4.11
C GLY A 628 15.77 -5.03 -3.15
N ILE A 629 15.68 -3.77 -3.61
CA ILE A 629 16.03 -2.59 -2.81
C ILE A 629 14.85 -1.64 -2.77
N GLY A 630 14.27 -1.47 -1.59
CA GLY A 630 13.09 -0.64 -1.34
C GLY A 630 13.38 0.69 -0.66
N THR A 631 14.62 0.97 -0.34
CA THR A 631 15.02 2.18 0.37
C THR A 631 16.28 2.78 -0.24
N ASP A 632 16.44 4.11 -0.11
CA ASP A 632 17.66 4.76 -0.55
C ASP A 632 18.88 4.24 0.22
N PRO A 633 20.00 4.01 -0.46
CA PRO A 633 21.26 3.71 0.17
C PRO A 633 21.78 4.89 1.03
N VAL A 634 22.68 4.59 1.91
CA VAL A 634 23.35 5.60 2.75
C VAL A 634 24.87 5.55 2.55
N ALA A 635 25.49 6.73 2.34
CA ALA A 635 26.93 6.82 2.25
C ALA A 635 27.55 6.87 3.66
N VAL A 636 28.60 6.08 3.87
CA VAL A 636 29.40 6.04 5.12
C VAL A 636 30.89 5.97 4.73
N GLY A 637 31.59 7.09 4.81
CA GLY A 637 32.94 7.19 4.25
C GLY A 637 32.92 6.97 2.74
N ASP A 638 33.73 6.07 2.24
CA ASP A 638 33.82 5.69 0.83
C ASP A 638 32.86 4.53 0.47
N HIS A 639 32.14 3.99 1.46
CA HIS A 639 31.16 2.92 1.28
C HIS A 639 29.76 3.44 1.06
N ILE A 640 29.00 2.76 0.20
CA ILE A 640 27.55 2.95 0.03
C ILE A 640 26.86 1.70 0.57
N ILE A 641 26.01 1.89 1.57
CA ILE A 641 25.28 0.80 2.21
C ILE A 641 23.87 0.73 1.66
N ALA A 642 23.56 -0.39 1.01
CA ALA A 642 22.24 -0.68 0.48
C ALA A 642 21.59 -1.83 1.26
N ALA A 643 20.31 -1.69 1.61
CA ALA A 643 19.55 -2.74 2.25
C ALA A 643 18.45 -3.23 1.31
N THR A 644 18.38 -4.54 1.12
CA THR A 644 17.33 -5.16 0.31
C THR A 644 16.05 -5.34 1.12
N VAL A 645 14.92 -5.41 0.44
CA VAL A 645 13.64 -5.71 1.10
C VAL A 645 13.64 -7.08 1.79
N SER A 646 14.47 -8.00 1.33
CA SER A 646 14.67 -9.31 1.95
C SER A 646 15.51 -9.28 3.23
N GLY A 647 16.08 -8.13 3.58
CA GLY A 647 16.91 -7.96 4.79
C GLY A 647 18.41 -8.13 4.58
N ASP A 648 18.89 -8.30 3.35
CA ASP A 648 20.32 -8.35 3.07
C ASP A 648 20.89 -6.92 3.08
N VAL A 649 22.01 -6.72 3.75
CA VAL A 649 22.72 -5.45 3.86
C VAL A 649 24.05 -5.56 3.13
N TRP A 650 24.24 -4.72 2.12
CA TRP A 650 25.37 -4.74 1.22
C TRP A 650 26.23 -3.49 1.39
N SER A 651 27.54 -3.64 1.28
CA SER A 651 28.50 -2.55 1.10
C SER A 651 28.95 -2.51 -0.35
N ILE A 652 28.95 -1.33 -0.93
CA ILE A 652 29.40 -1.05 -2.30
C ILE A 652 30.51 -0.01 -2.17
N GLU A 653 31.68 -0.31 -2.72
CA GLU A 653 32.82 0.57 -2.82
C GLU A 653 33.17 0.75 -4.29
N ALA A 654 33.59 1.95 -4.70
CA ALA A 654 33.85 2.26 -6.09
C ALA A 654 34.98 1.39 -6.66
N GLY A 655 34.70 0.72 -7.80
CA GLY A 655 35.66 -0.18 -8.47
C GLY A 655 35.75 -1.58 -7.87
N GLU A 656 35.06 -1.89 -6.78
CA GLU A 656 35.09 -3.18 -6.10
C GLU A 656 33.78 -3.93 -6.24
N SER A 657 33.81 -5.27 -6.09
CA SER A 657 32.60 -6.08 -6.07
C SER A 657 31.80 -5.81 -4.78
N PRO A 658 30.46 -5.69 -4.88
CA PRO A 658 29.62 -5.50 -3.68
C PRO A 658 29.83 -6.62 -2.64
N LEU A 659 29.96 -6.25 -1.38
CA LEU A 659 30.15 -7.14 -0.25
C LEU A 659 28.88 -7.29 0.56
N LEU A 660 28.38 -8.51 0.75
CA LEU A 660 27.30 -8.80 1.70
C LEU A 660 27.84 -8.67 3.12
N LEU A 661 27.35 -7.68 3.85
CA LEU A 661 27.73 -7.45 5.26
C LEU A 661 26.95 -8.36 6.20
N ASP A 662 25.64 -8.47 5.97
CA ASP A 662 24.76 -9.24 6.82
C ASP A 662 23.41 -9.56 6.13
N SER A 663 22.66 -10.46 6.76
CA SER A 663 21.34 -10.90 6.33
C SER A 663 20.39 -10.92 7.52
N LEU A 664 19.55 -9.89 7.66
CA LEU A 664 18.62 -9.73 8.79
C LEU A 664 17.44 -10.70 8.70
N ALA A 665 16.83 -11.02 9.84
CA ALA A 665 15.75 -12.00 9.92
C ALA A 665 14.43 -11.52 9.27
N GLN A 666 14.24 -10.19 9.22
CA GLN A 666 13.01 -9.56 8.75
C GLN A 666 13.29 -8.57 7.63
N HIS A 667 12.23 -8.09 7.02
CA HIS A 667 12.27 -7.16 5.89
C HIS A 667 12.82 -5.80 6.27
N VAL A 668 13.53 -5.14 5.32
CA VAL A 668 13.99 -3.76 5.47
C VAL A 668 13.32 -2.89 4.42
N THR A 669 12.47 -1.99 4.88
CA THR A 669 11.72 -1.03 4.05
C THR A 669 11.88 0.40 4.54
N THR A 670 12.49 0.59 5.70
CA THR A 670 12.84 1.90 6.26
C THR A 670 14.26 2.26 5.89
N ARG A 671 14.47 3.48 5.40
CA ARG A 671 15.81 3.95 5.01
C ARG A 671 16.76 3.86 6.19
N PRO A 672 17.91 3.18 6.04
CA PRO A 672 18.95 3.11 7.06
C PRO A 672 19.55 4.48 7.40
N ALA A 673 20.23 4.58 8.53
CA ALA A 673 20.94 5.77 8.93
C ALA A 673 22.41 5.46 9.25
N ALA A 674 23.32 6.30 8.74
CA ALA A 674 24.70 6.31 9.18
C ALA A 674 24.77 6.81 10.63
N ILE A 675 25.56 6.12 11.45
CA ILE A 675 25.89 6.52 12.83
C ILE A 675 27.39 6.59 13.02
N SER A 676 27.86 7.12 14.15
CA SER A 676 29.29 7.28 14.41
C SER A 676 30.07 5.96 14.30
N GLY A 677 31.31 6.00 13.83
CA GLY A 677 32.26 4.90 13.85
C GLY A 677 32.01 3.82 12.82
N GLU A 678 31.78 4.21 11.55
CA GLU A 678 31.61 3.26 10.43
C GLU A 678 30.51 2.21 10.67
N ARG A 679 29.41 2.64 11.28
CA ARG A 679 28.25 1.82 11.61
C ARG A 679 27.00 2.35 10.94
N VAL A 680 26.10 1.44 10.61
CA VAL A 680 24.79 1.74 10.03
C VAL A 680 23.70 1.14 10.90
N ALA A 681 22.70 1.94 11.22
CA ALA A 681 21.49 1.50 11.88
C ALA A 681 20.47 1.07 10.82
N VAL A 682 19.94 -0.12 10.95
CA VAL A 682 18.94 -0.70 10.04
C VAL A 682 17.72 -1.13 10.84
N LEU A 683 16.55 -0.62 10.46
CA LEU A 683 15.26 -0.95 11.08
C LEU A 683 14.50 -1.94 10.21
N THR A 684 14.09 -3.04 10.82
CA THR A 684 13.24 -4.05 10.17
C THR A 684 11.75 -3.75 10.35
N THR A 685 10.90 -4.37 9.53
CA THR A 685 9.45 -4.14 9.53
C THR A 685 8.75 -4.53 10.84
N ASP A 686 9.33 -5.41 11.63
CA ASP A 686 8.88 -5.76 13.00
C ASP A 686 9.47 -4.83 14.09
N ALA A 687 9.98 -3.67 13.66
CA ALA A 687 10.50 -2.60 14.51
C ALA A 687 11.68 -3.02 15.42
N GLN A 688 12.57 -3.87 14.89
CA GLN A 688 13.86 -4.19 15.49
C GLN A 688 14.96 -3.36 14.82
N LEU A 689 15.78 -2.68 15.61
CA LEU A 689 16.93 -1.92 15.14
C LEU A 689 18.20 -2.75 15.31
N THR A 690 18.87 -3.02 14.20
CA THR A 690 20.16 -3.73 14.17
C THR A 690 21.27 -2.81 13.73
N ILE A 691 22.47 -2.97 14.30
CA ILE A 691 23.66 -2.20 13.94
C ILE A 691 24.58 -3.08 13.13
N VAL A 692 24.84 -2.63 11.92
CA VAL A 692 25.78 -3.28 10.99
C VAL A 692 27.05 -2.44 10.97
N SER A 693 28.19 -3.07 11.23
CA SER A 693 29.51 -2.42 11.16
C SER A 693 30.14 -2.66 9.80
N LEU A 694 30.83 -1.65 9.29
CA LEU A 694 31.63 -1.81 8.09
C LEU A 694 32.88 -2.64 8.41
N PRO A 695 33.39 -3.41 7.44
CA PRO A 695 34.64 -4.11 7.61
C PRO A 695 35.79 -3.11 7.76
N THR A 696 36.61 -3.29 8.77
CA THR A 696 37.89 -2.57 8.89
C THR A 696 38.92 -3.30 8.03
N ASP A 697 39.96 -2.59 7.53
CA ASP A 697 41.01 -3.18 6.66
C ASP A 697 41.65 -4.46 7.24
N ALA A 698 41.61 -4.63 8.56
CA ALA A 698 42.09 -5.85 9.24
C ALA A 698 41.19 -7.09 9.01
N VAL A 699 39.90 -6.92 8.71
CA VAL A 699 38.94 -8.02 8.48
C VAL A 699 38.97 -8.46 7.02
N MET A 700 39.22 -7.55 6.08
CA MET A 700 39.35 -7.88 4.66
C MET A 700 40.50 -8.86 4.39
N SER A 701 41.62 -8.71 5.11
CA SER A 701 42.76 -9.64 4.99
C SER A 701 42.47 -11.05 5.53
N ALA A 702 41.46 -11.23 6.37
CA ALA A 702 41.06 -12.53 6.92
C ALA A 702 40.04 -13.29 6.05
N VAL A 703 39.15 -12.54 5.35
CA VAL A 703 38.13 -13.13 4.45
C VAL A 703 38.76 -13.64 3.16
N ASP A 704 39.75 -12.94 2.63
CA ASP A 704 40.52 -13.41 1.43
C ASP A 704 41.32 -14.69 1.67
N VAL A 705 41.65 -14.99 2.93
CA VAL A 705 42.38 -16.23 3.29
C VAL A 705 41.44 -17.43 3.43
N GLU A 706 40.17 -17.25 3.78
CA GLU A 706 39.19 -18.34 3.88
C GLU A 706 38.52 -18.67 2.53
N ALA A 707 38.35 -17.71 1.62
CA ALA A 707 37.84 -17.94 0.28
C ALA A 707 38.83 -18.61 -0.66
N ALA A 708 40.10 -18.65 -0.30
CA ALA A 708 41.20 -19.33 -1.05
C ALA A 708 41.52 -20.73 -0.52
N LYS A 709 40.77 -21.26 0.45
CA LYS A 709 40.83 -22.65 0.93
C LYS A 709 39.54 -23.39 0.60
#